data_bc5a4d97cf5753dc821f9e1b5a96eb95
#
_entry.id   bc5a4d97cf5753dc821f9e1b5a96eb95
#
_cell.length_a   1.000
_cell.length_b   1.000
_cell.length_c   1.000
_cell.angle_alpha   90.00
_cell.angle_beta   90.00
_cell.angle_gamma   90.00
#
_symmetry.space_group_name_H-M   'P 1'
#
loop_
_entity.id
_entity.type
_entity.pdbx_description
1 polymer ?
#
loop_
_entity_poly.entity_id
_entity_poly.type
_entity_poly.pdbx_seq_one_letter_code
_entity_poly.pdbx_strand_id
1 'polypeptide(L)'
;MVCRRFQVLHNDSNFDLEYDTDDGFEVLQFQLYSLTSVPPDQQKIYGDEPDTPIAIDSDLATISDKLRLVSIDEPQQSELNSTNFLKSDEELARLLQAEEEALMLQQYVASEDTHQFEGTVRPYVDKILMYEDEKRQEAARKTVPVEELEEKALVSLAKEGNFNPSKIEQDHAFLLQLLFWFKQSFRWVNSPSCRDCGNETVGQGMTAPLPSETLYGASRVELYRCTVCSRLTRFPRYNDPKKLVETREGRCGEWANCFTLYCRAFGYESRLIVDFTDHVWTECFSQFLGRWMHLDPCEAIYDKPLLYERGWNKKLNYAIAIAKDGAYDVTKRYTRKWHEVLSRRTMLTEPSLSSVLTNITNECRRGFASQLLSTIEARDTEENQQLERNLHSEDDESVLLPGRRSGNEQWRKSRSELGSDNLSSSACPVRLCVDEHVTKIYNAFCPILHHFINEELTKSEAVEVLGITKGLLSDLRRSPFKSRRVSIDSVLNNPKFQKLLPSFDNLLDALSLEKKVNTDGRVEICMAGNPVVTSLALPVVLDALDDVVQNLNKCENYGKDMFSFPLLKSNRLHSGSVIASAEELPLGIVTSAFDGTRISKWEEPNGAKGGWIVYRTFNNKSFELVAYELMSANDAPERDPMDWILEGSNDEGISWQVLDKQNSQFFKDRFQRRTYMINSASFPSNIFRFRFVAVKDIQSTSRLQIGSIDLYAKTL
;
A
#
# COMPACT_ATOMS: atom_id res chain seq x y z
N MET A 1 0.53 -50.54 38.94
CA MET A 1 0.28 -50.75 37.51
C MET A 1 -1.13 -51.21 37.33
N VAL A 2 -2.00 -50.34 36.87
CA VAL A 2 -3.39 -50.66 36.53
C VAL A 2 -3.52 -50.49 35.02
N CYS A 3 -3.23 -51.59 34.30
CA CYS A 3 -3.41 -51.60 32.86
C CYS A 3 -4.90 -51.67 32.55
N ARG A 4 -5.41 -50.68 31.79
CA ARG A 4 -6.82 -50.61 31.37
C ARG A 4 -6.89 -50.70 29.85
N ARG A 5 -8.03 -51.13 29.34
CA ARG A 5 -8.30 -51.19 27.91
C ARG A 5 -9.33 -50.14 27.56
N PHE A 6 -8.96 -49.16 26.75
CA PHE A 6 -9.81 -48.12 26.26
C PHE A 6 -10.29 -48.41 24.83
N GLN A 7 -11.56 -48.13 24.56
CA GLN A 7 -12.12 -48.07 23.23
C GLN A 7 -12.22 -46.59 22.81
N VAL A 8 -11.45 -46.19 21.83
CA VAL A 8 -11.40 -44.81 21.38
C VAL A 8 -12.13 -44.67 20.05
N LEU A 9 -13.16 -43.85 20.02
CA LEU A 9 -13.89 -43.49 18.83
C LEU A 9 -13.30 -42.22 18.25
N HIS A 10 -12.84 -42.25 16.98
CA HIS A 10 -12.41 -41.09 16.23
C HIS A 10 -12.85 -41.24 14.76
N ASN A 11 -13.57 -40.23 14.21
CA ASN A 11 -14.06 -40.21 12.82
C ASN A 11 -14.73 -41.54 12.40
N ASP A 12 -15.72 -42.01 13.15
CA ASP A 12 -16.47 -43.29 12.94
C ASP A 12 -15.61 -44.55 12.96
N SER A 13 -14.34 -44.47 13.34
CA SER A 13 -13.42 -45.58 13.52
C SER A 13 -13.20 -45.87 15.01
N ASN A 14 -13.21 -47.16 15.40
CA ASN A 14 -12.92 -47.57 16.76
C ASN A 14 -11.51 -48.14 16.87
N PHE A 15 -10.79 -47.68 17.86
CA PHE A 15 -9.42 -48.12 18.18
C PHE A 15 -9.41 -48.70 19.58
N ASP A 16 -8.83 -49.90 19.75
CA ASP A 16 -8.57 -50.50 21.06
C ASP A 16 -7.16 -50.11 21.54
N LEU A 17 -7.07 -49.54 22.74
CA LEU A 17 -5.84 -49.08 23.33
C LEU A 17 -5.65 -49.72 24.70
N GLU A 18 -4.58 -50.50 24.92
CA GLU A 18 -4.13 -50.97 26.25
C GLU A 18 -3.16 -49.94 26.84
N TYR A 19 -3.52 -49.37 27.98
CA TYR A 19 -2.82 -48.24 28.57
C TYR A 19 -2.59 -48.44 30.09
N ASP A 20 -1.36 -48.18 30.57
CA ASP A 20 -1.07 -48.12 32.01
C ASP A 20 -1.43 -46.72 32.56
N THR A 21 -2.41 -46.65 33.44
CA THR A 21 -2.89 -45.38 33.98
C THR A 21 -1.87 -44.62 34.82
N ASP A 22 -0.78 -45.27 35.20
CA ASP A 22 0.33 -44.64 35.93
C ASP A 22 1.26 -43.85 35.01
N ASP A 23 1.19 -44.04 33.67
CA ASP A 23 2.03 -43.35 32.69
C ASP A 23 1.64 -41.88 32.44
N GLY A 24 0.45 -41.45 32.90
CA GLY A 24 0.00 -40.06 32.85
C GLY A 24 -0.64 -39.63 31.52
N PHE A 25 -1.37 -38.49 31.53
CA PHE A 25 -2.21 -38.04 30.43
C PHE A 25 -1.43 -37.73 29.13
N GLU A 26 -0.23 -37.22 29.23
CA GLU A 26 0.60 -36.90 28.05
C GLU A 26 0.95 -38.16 27.25
N VAL A 27 1.29 -39.25 27.91
CA VAL A 27 1.62 -40.50 27.23
C VAL A 27 0.38 -41.12 26.57
N LEU A 28 -0.79 -40.96 27.17
CA LEU A 28 -2.08 -41.32 26.55
C LEU A 28 -2.29 -40.53 25.24
N GLN A 29 -2.03 -39.22 25.25
CA GLN A 29 -2.15 -38.39 24.05
C GLN A 29 -1.19 -38.81 22.93
N PHE A 30 0.07 -39.17 23.26
CA PHE A 30 1.03 -39.68 22.27
C PHE A 30 0.65 -41.06 21.70
N GLN A 31 0.05 -41.94 22.50
CA GLN A 31 -0.45 -43.22 22.00
C GLN A 31 -1.65 -43.01 21.09
N LEU A 32 -2.55 -42.09 21.44
CA LEU A 32 -3.69 -41.70 20.58
C LEU A 32 -3.21 -41.05 19.28
N TYR A 33 -2.13 -40.24 19.32
CA TYR A 33 -1.52 -39.71 18.12
C TYR A 33 -1.01 -40.80 17.18
N SER A 34 -0.37 -41.84 17.74
CA SER A 34 0.11 -43.00 16.96
C SER A 34 -1.00 -43.77 16.27
N LEU A 35 -2.22 -43.80 16.86
CA LEU A 35 -3.36 -44.52 16.34
C LEU A 35 -4.24 -43.70 15.40
N THR A 36 -4.34 -42.37 15.63
CA THR A 36 -5.32 -41.52 14.96
C THR A 36 -4.70 -40.42 14.13
N SER A 37 -3.37 -40.22 14.22
CA SER A 37 -2.60 -39.13 13.60
C SER A 37 -3.03 -37.71 14.02
N VAL A 38 -3.84 -37.56 15.08
CA VAL A 38 -4.21 -36.24 15.64
C VAL A 38 -3.13 -35.82 16.62
N PRO A 39 -2.43 -34.66 16.37
CA PRO A 39 -1.38 -34.19 17.27
C PRO A 39 -1.87 -33.93 18.71
N PRO A 40 -1.03 -34.16 19.74
CA PRO A 40 -1.44 -34.03 21.14
C PRO A 40 -2.03 -32.67 21.51
N ASP A 41 -1.53 -31.59 20.92
CA ASP A 41 -2.01 -30.21 21.11
C ASP A 41 -3.36 -29.92 20.44
N GLN A 42 -3.81 -30.81 19.53
CA GLN A 42 -5.08 -30.72 18.82
C GLN A 42 -6.13 -31.73 19.33
N GLN A 43 -5.80 -32.52 20.34
CA GLN A 43 -6.68 -33.54 20.87
C GLN A 43 -7.62 -32.99 21.94
N LYS A 44 -8.94 -33.21 21.78
CA LYS A 44 -9.93 -33.14 22.84
C LYS A 44 -10.50 -34.56 23.09
N ILE A 45 -10.26 -35.09 24.29
CA ILE A 45 -10.66 -36.41 24.66
C ILE A 45 -11.89 -36.30 25.60
N TYR A 46 -12.97 -36.97 25.25
CA TYR A 46 -14.22 -37.03 26.04
C TYR A 46 -14.44 -38.44 26.54
N GLY A 47 -14.98 -38.54 27.77
CA GLY A 47 -15.45 -39.80 28.37
C GLY A 47 -16.97 -39.95 28.23
N ASP A 48 -17.64 -40.40 29.30
CA ASP A 48 -19.10 -40.62 29.32
C ASP A 48 -19.90 -39.31 29.25
N GLU A 49 -19.31 -38.17 29.66
CA GLU A 49 -19.93 -36.86 29.51
C GLU A 49 -19.58 -36.25 28.15
N PRO A 50 -20.57 -36.08 27.25
CA PRO A 50 -20.29 -35.70 25.85
C PRO A 50 -19.77 -34.28 25.68
N ASP A 51 -19.99 -33.39 26.68
CA ASP A 51 -19.69 -31.96 26.55
C ASP A 51 -18.50 -31.49 27.40
N THR A 52 -17.94 -32.36 28.27
CA THR A 52 -16.82 -32.02 29.16
C THR A 52 -15.58 -32.81 28.77
N PRO A 53 -14.54 -32.18 28.20
CA PRO A 53 -13.28 -32.86 27.87
C PRO A 53 -12.55 -33.29 29.16
N ILE A 54 -11.88 -34.43 29.10
CA ILE A 54 -11.05 -34.95 30.20
C ILE A 54 -9.89 -34.00 30.42
N ALA A 55 -9.74 -33.51 31.66
CA ALA A 55 -8.65 -32.57 32.01
C ALA A 55 -7.32 -33.31 32.17
N ILE A 56 -6.21 -32.60 32.02
CA ILE A 56 -4.84 -33.13 32.12
C ILE A 56 -4.53 -33.73 33.49
N ASP A 57 -5.20 -33.22 34.53
CA ASP A 57 -5.05 -33.64 35.92
C ASP A 57 -6.12 -34.69 36.35
N SER A 58 -6.92 -35.20 35.40
CA SER A 58 -7.92 -36.23 35.72
C SER A 58 -7.27 -37.56 36.09
N ASP A 59 -7.82 -38.23 37.06
CA ASP A 59 -7.40 -39.57 37.43
C ASP A 59 -7.82 -40.59 36.37
N LEU A 60 -6.87 -41.00 35.53
CA LEU A 60 -7.06 -41.94 34.43
C LEU A 60 -7.56 -43.30 34.85
N ALA A 61 -7.43 -43.65 36.14
CA ALA A 61 -7.97 -44.90 36.68
C ALA A 61 -9.50 -44.88 36.85
N THR A 62 -10.11 -43.69 36.87
CA THR A 62 -11.54 -43.48 37.13
C THR A 62 -12.36 -43.07 35.92
N ILE A 63 -11.72 -42.72 34.79
CA ILE A 63 -12.42 -42.32 33.56
C ILE A 63 -13.10 -43.52 32.88
N SER A 64 -14.02 -43.22 31.93
CA SER A 64 -14.71 -44.23 31.13
C SER A 64 -13.76 -45.07 30.27
N ASP A 65 -14.07 -46.36 30.10
CA ASP A 65 -13.37 -47.23 29.15
C ASP A 65 -13.68 -46.87 27.67
N LYS A 66 -14.71 -46.05 27.45
CA LYS A 66 -15.03 -45.51 26.10
C LYS A 66 -14.64 -44.05 26.01
N LEU A 67 -13.71 -43.78 25.14
CA LEU A 67 -13.23 -42.44 24.89
C LEU A 67 -13.64 -41.98 23.50
N ARG A 68 -13.95 -40.70 23.37
CA ARG A 68 -14.16 -40.05 22.06
C ARG A 68 -13.11 -38.99 21.86
N LEU A 69 -12.31 -39.13 20.79
CA LEU A 69 -11.31 -38.16 20.39
C LEU A 69 -11.88 -37.22 19.33
N VAL A 70 -11.78 -35.92 19.56
CA VAL A 70 -12.15 -34.85 18.61
C VAL A 70 -10.93 -33.97 18.36
N SER A 71 -10.62 -33.68 17.10
CA SER A 71 -9.59 -32.71 16.73
C SER A 71 -10.09 -31.29 16.88
N ILE A 72 -9.25 -30.37 17.42
CA ILE A 72 -9.61 -28.97 17.64
C ILE A 72 -9.66 -28.18 16.32
N ASP A 73 -8.94 -28.64 15.29
CA ASP A 73 -8.76 -27.95 13.99
C ASP A 73 -9.45 -28.63 12.81
N GLU A 74 -10.69 -29.17 12.98
CA GLU A 74 -11.48 -29.53 11.80
C GLU A 74 -12.87 -28.89 11.83
N PRO A 75 -13.17 -27.91 10.94
CA PRO A 75 -14.46 -27.85 10.31
C PRO A 75 -14.51 -29.05 9.34
N GLN A 76 -15.52 -29.91 9.44
CA GLN A 76 -15.87 -31.07 8.58
C GLN A 76 -15.19 -31.05 7.18
N GLN A 77 -13.94 -31.51 7.05
CA GLN A 77 -13.17 -31.50 5.78
C GLN A 77 -12.26 -32.74 5.63
N SER A 78 -12.51 -33.84 6.33
CA SER A 78 -11.63 -35.01 6.23
C SER A 78 -11.71 -35.76 4.88
N GLU A 79 -12.74 -35.55 4.09
CA GLU A 79 -12.80 -36.08 2.71
C GLU A 79 -12.27 -35.09 1.65
N LEU A 80 -12.28 -33.75 1.93
CA LEU A 80 -11.74 -32.75 0.98
C LEU A 80 -10.20 -32.68 1.02
N ASN A 81 -9.56 -32.86 2.16
CA ASN A 81 -8.11 -32.73 2.27
C ASN A 81 -7.33 -33.89 1.64
N SER A 82 -7.82 -35.12 1.74
CA SER A 82 -7.19 -36.23 1.00
C SER A 82 -7.40 -36.10 -0.52
N THR A 83 -8.54 -35.58 -0.96
CA THR A 83 -8.80 -35.30 -2.38
C THR A 83 -8.08 -34.02 -2.86
N ASN A 84 -7.83 -33.05 -2.01
CA ASN A 84 -7.06 -31.85 -2.38
C ASN A 84 -5.54 -32.13 -2.46
N PHE A 85 -4.97 -32.97 -1.59
CA PHE A 85 -3.60 -33.45 -1.75
C PHE A 85 -3.44 -34.28 -3.03
N LEU A 86 -4.35 -35.18 -3.33
CA LEU A 86 -4.34 -35.95 -4.57
C LEU A 86 -4.56 -35.09 -5.82
N LYS A 87 -5.41 -34.07 -5.73
CA LYS A 87 -5.59 -33.08 -6.82
C LYS A 87 -4.36 -32.21 -7.00
N SER A 88 -3.71 -31.76 -5.91
CA SER A 88 -2.47 -30.99 -5.96
C SER A 88 -1.34 -31.79 -6.61
N ASP A 89 -1.16 -33.06 -6.23
CA ASP A 89 -0.12 -33.93 -6.82
C ASP A 89 -0.41 -34.26 -8.28
N GLU A 90 -1.67 -34.48 -8.64
CA GLU A 90 -2.10 -34.73 -10.05
C GLU A 90 -1.96 -33.43 -10.88
N GLU A 91 -2.29 -32.28 -10.34
CA GLU A 91 -2.13 -31.00 -11.00
C GLU A 91 -0.64 -30.67 -11.19
N LEU A 92 0.19 -30.89 -10.18
CA LEU A 92 1.63 -30.73 -10.25
C LEU A 92 2.23 -31.66 -11.32
N ALA A 93 1.82 -32.93 -11.35
CA ALA A 93 2.26 -33.89 -12.36
C ALA A 93 1.88 -33.46 -13.79
N ARG A 94 0.68 -32.93 -13.97
CA ARG A 94 0.23 -32.37 -15.26
C ARG A 94 1.04 -31.14 -15.68
N LEU A 95 1.36 -30.25 -14.71
CA LEU A 95 2.16 -29.06 -15.00
C LEU A 95 3.60 -29.45 -15.39
N LEU A 96 4.21 -30.41 -14.69
CA LEU A 96 5.55 -30.91 -15.03
C LEU A 96 5.57 -31.61 -16.38
N GLN A 97 4.55 -32.40 -16.71
CA GLN A 97 4.41 -33.00 -18.04
C GLN A 97 4.26 -31.96 -19.13
N ALA A 98 3.42 -30.93 -18.92
CA ALA A 98 3.22 -29.84 -19.86
C ALA A 98 4.52 -29.03 -20.07
N GLU A 99 5.32 -28.87 -19.02
CA GLU A 99 6.64 -28.24 -19.09
C GLU A 99 7.61 -29.06 -19.93
N GLU A 100 7.67 -30.37 -19.69
CA GLU A 100 8.54 -31.28 -20.47
C GLU A 100 8.15 -31.30 -21.96
N GLU A 101 6.83 -31.38 -22.27
CA GLU A 101 6.33 -31.29 -23.62
C GLU A 101 6.67 -29.93 -24.28
N ALA A 102 6.56 -28.82 -23.54
CA ALA A 102 6.90 -27.50 -24.03
C ALA A 102 8.41 -27.36 -24.31
N LEU A 103 9.27 -27.92 -23.45
CA LEU A 103 10.73 -27.95 -23.65
C LEU A 103 11.12 -28.79 -24.87
N MET A 104 10.48 -29.95 -25.07
CA MET A 104 10.68 -30.76 -26.27
C MET A 104 10.28 -30.00 -27.54
N LEU A 105 9.11 -29.36 -27.53
CA LEU A 105 8.62 -28.59 -28.66
C LEU A 105 9.55 -27.41 -28.99
N GLN A 106 10.08 -26.73 -27.96
CA GLN A 106 10.98 -25.60 -28.11
C GLN A 106 12.22 -25.96 -28.94
N GLN A 107 12.76 -27.18 -28.81
CA GLN A 107 13.92 -27.64 -29.58
C GLN A 107 13.67 -27.66 -31.11
N TYR A 108 12.42 -27.77 -31.52
CA TYR A 108 12.05 -27.78 -32.94
C TYR A 108 11.59 -26.42 -33.49
N VAL A 109 11.10 -25.53 -32.58
CA VAL A 109 10.48 -24.25 -32.97
C VAL A 109 11.45 -23.06 -32.77
N ALA A 110 12.41 -23.17 -31.86
CA ALA A 110 13.36 -22.09 -31.60
C ALA A 110 14.24 -21.83 -32.83
N SER A 111 14.35 -20.57 -33.22
CA SER A 111 15.17 -20.13 -34.36
C SER A 111 16.67 -20.21 -34.11
N GLU A 112 17.09 -20.32 -32.84
CA GLU A 112 18.49 -20.27 -32.38
C GLU A 112 19.24 -19.01 -32.86
N ASP A 113 18.54 -17.91 -33.03
CA ASP A 113 19.10 -16.63 -33.44
C ASP A 113 19.67 -15.88 -32.23
N THR A 114 20.86 -16.33 -31.82
CA THR A 114 21.62 -15.72 -30.71
C THR A 114 21.97 -14.25 -31.02
N HIS A 115 22.23 -13.89 -32.28
CA HIS A 115 22.57 -12.52 -32.67
C HIS A 115 21.39 -11.58 -32.52
N GLN A 116 20.18 -11.99 -32.85
CA GLN A 116 18.98 -11.19 -32.67
C GLN A 116 18.71 -10.97 -31.18
N PHE A 117 18.82 -12.02 -30.37
CA PHE A 117 18.63 -11.93 -28.92
C PHE A 117 19.67 -11.00 -28.27
N GLU A 118 20.96 -11.23 -28.55
CA GLU A 118 22.05 -10.35 -28.05
C GLU A 118 21.87 -8.91 -28.53
N GLY A 119 21.50 -8.69 -29.79
CA GLY A 119 21.19 -7.38 -30.35
C GLY A 119 20.09 -6.64 -29.59
N THR A 120 19.16 -7.38 -28.96
CA THR A 120 18.12 -6.81 -28.10
C THR A 120 18.62 -6.48 -26.70
N VAL A 121 19.48 -7.32 -26.10
CA VAL A 121 19.94 -7.20 -24.70
C VAL A 121 21.13 -6.24 -24.55
N ARG A 122 22.14 -6.34 -25.41
CA ARG A 122 23.39 -5.57 -25.29
C ARG A 122 23.21 -4.05 -25.20
N PRO A 123 22.32 -3.38 -25.95
CA PRO A 123 22.09 -1.94 -25.79
C PRO A 123 21.64 -1.53 -24.40
N TYR A 124 21.02 -2.42 -23.65
CA TYR A 124 20.64 -2.17 -22.25
C TYR A 124 21.81 -2.38 -21.30
N VAL A 125 22.77 -3.29 -21.60
CA VAL A 125 24.01 -3.43 -20.83
C VAL A 125 24.81 -2.14 -20.87
N ASP A 126 24.97 -1.53 -22.05
CA ASP A 126 25.63 -0.24 -22.20
C ASP A 126 24.88 0.89 -21.45
N LYS A 127 23.55 0.82 -21.45
CA LYS A 127 22.72 1.79 -20.75
C LYS A 127 22.87 1.72 -19.23
N ILE A 128 22.94 0.53 -18.65
CA ILE A 128 23.12 0.34 -17.20
C ILE A 128 24.41 0.98 -16.69
N LEU A 129 25.49 0.97 -17.47
CA LEU A 129 26.74 1.60 -17.09
C LEU A 129 26.62 3.11 -16.94
N MET A 130 25.69 3.75 -17.65
CA MET A 130 25.42 5.19 -17.48
C MET A 130 24.87 5.53 -16.09
N TYR A 131 24.24 4.60 -15.39
CA TYR A 131 23.72 4.83 -14.04
C TYR A 131 24.82 4.90 -12.99
N GLU A 132 26.02 4.39 -13.27
CA GLU A 132 27.19 4.45 -12.38
C GLU A 132 27.96 5.77 -12.52
N ASP A 133 27.62 6.62 -13.50
CA ASP A 133 28.23 7.93 -13.68
C ASP A 133 27.83 8.90 -12.56
N GLU A 134 28.80 9.34 -11.76
CA GLU A 134 28.59 10.19 -10.59
C GLU A 134 27.90 11.53 -10.93
N LYS A 135 28.20 12.11 -12.10
CA LYS A 135 27.58 13.38 -12.52
C LYS A 135 26.09 13.20 -12.83
N ARG A 136 25.70 12.05 -13.40
CA ARG A 136 24.31 11.72 -13.63
C ARG A 136 23.57 11.46 -12.32
N GLN A 137 24.20 10.71 -11.40
CA GLN A 137 23.63 10.45 -10.07
C GLN A 137 23.46 11.75 -9.27
N GLU A 138 24.47 12.64 -9.29
CA GLU A 138 24.37 13.93 -8.60
C GLU A 138 23.27 14.81 -9.20
N ALA A 139 23.15 14.85 -10.53
CA ALA A 139 22.07 15.58 -11.19
C ALA A 139 20.69 15.05 -10.77
N ALA A 140 20.53 13.73 -10.63
CA ALA A 140 19.31 13.10 -10.14
C ALA A 140 19.05 13.47 -8.67
N ARG A 141 20.02 13.29 -7.76
CA ARG A 141 19.88 13.62 -6.33
C ARG A 141 19.43 15.06 -6.09
N LYS A 142 19.97 16.03 -6.83
CA LYS A 142 19.63 17.46 -6.71
C LYS A 142 18.15 17.77 -6.97
N THR A 143 17.43 16.91 -7.66
CA THR A 143 16.02 17.14 -7.99
C THR A 143 15.05 16.54 -6.99
N VAL A 144 15.53 15.73 -6.05
CA VAL A 144 14.70 15.02 -5.08
C VAL A 144 14.61 15.82 -3.79
N PRO A 145 13.42 16.06 -3.23
CA PRO A 145 13.23 16.67 -1.92
C PRO A 145 13.53 15.65 -0.80
N VAL A 146 14.81 15.35 -0.59
CA VAL A 146 15.28 14.23 0.26
C VAL A 146 14.70 14.31 1.67
N GLU A 147 14.76 15.49 2.31
CA GLU A 147 14.23 15.65 3.68
C GLU A 147 12.73 15.38 3.77
N GLU A 148 11.95 15.78 2.76
CA GLU A 148 10.52 15.52 2.71
C GLU A 148 10.23 14.00 2.55
N LEU A 149 11.02 13.31 1.71
CA LEU A 149 10.85 11.87 1.52
C LEU A 149 11.32 11.07 2.73
N GLU A 150 12.39 11.49 3.42
CA GLU A 150 12.80 10.92 4.71
C GLU A 150 11.71 11.07 5.76
N GLU A 151 11.11 12.26 5.87
CA GLU A 151 9.98 12.49 6.77
C GLU A 151 8.80 11.57 6.46
N LYS A 152 8.39 11.50 5.18
CA LYS A 152 7.29 10.63 4.75
C LYS A 152 7.59 9.15 5.01
N ALA A 153 8.82 8.70 4.81
CA ALA A 153 9.25 7.34 5.09
C ALA A 153 9.11 7.01 6.58
N LEU A 154 9.63 7.87 7.44
CA LEU A 154 9.54 7.68 8.89
C LEU A 154 8.10 7.76 9.40
N VAL A 155 7.30 8.69 8.86
CA VAL A 155 5.87 8.79 9.17
C VAL A 155 5.11 7.54 8.72
N SER A 156 5.43 6.94 7.57
CA SER A 156 4.77 5.70 7.13
C SER A 156 5.07 4.53 8.07
N LEU A 157 6.31 4.38 8.53
CA LEU A 157 6.71 3.36 9.50
C LEU A 157 6.06 3.58 10.86
N ALA A 158 6.01 4.83 11.34
CA ALA A 158 5.37 5.17 12.59
C ALA A 158 3.84 4.93 12.55
N LYS A 159 3.20 5.18 11.43
CA LYS A 159 1.79 4.81 11.21
C LYS A 159 1.54 3.30 11.32
N GLU A 160 2.54 2.47 11.11
CA GLU A 160 2.51 1.02 11.30
C GLU A 160 2.96 0.59 12.72
N GLY A 161 3.18 1.57 13.62
CA GLY A 161 3.59 1.34 15.00
C GLY A 161 5.10 1.33 15.23
N ASN A 162 5.92 1.45 14.17
CA ASN A 162 7.37 1.44 14.28
C ASN A 162 7.94 2.86 14.40
N PHE A 163 8.09 3.36 15.64
CA PHE A 163 8.63 4.69 15.93
C PHE A 163 10.16 4.74 16.00
N ASN A 164 10.83 3.61 16.06
CA ASN A 164 12.29 3.50 16.14
C ASN A 164 12.81 2.51 15.10
N PRO A 165 12.58 2.78 13.79
CA PRO A 165 12.97 1.85 12.73
C PRO A 165 14.49 1.74 12.61
N SER A 166 14.96 0.55 12.29
CA SER A 166 16.35 0.29 11.89
C SER A 166 16.69 1.03 10.60
N LYS A 167 17.98 1.20 10.30
CA LYS A 167 18.41 1.83 9.05
C LYS A 167 17.91 1.08 7.81
N ILE A 168 17.83 -0.25 7.88
CA ILE A 168 17.33 -1.10 6.77
C ILE A 168 15.85 -0.83 6.50
N GLU A 169 15.03 -0.71 7.55
CA GLU A 169 13.61 -0.36 7.41
C GLU A 169 13.42 1.06 6.88
N GLN A 170 14.24 2.02 7.35
CA GLN A 170 14.22 3.40 6.84
C GLN A 170 14.57 3.46 5.36
N ASP A 171 15.62 2.76 4.93
CA ASP A 171 16.06 2.72 3.53
C ASP A 171 14.99 2.06 2.65
N HIS A 172 14.36 0.98 3.13
CA HIS A 172 13.24 0.36 2.42
C HIS A 172 12.05 1.33 2.26
N ALA A 173 11.63 1.97 3.34
CA ALA A 173 10.53 2.93 3.32
C ALA A 173 10.86 4.16 2.44
N PHE A 174 12.10 4.64 2.46
CA PHE A 174 12.55 5.73 1.60
C PHE A 174 12.47 5.35 0.11
N LEU A 175 12.86 4.14 -0.27
CA LEU A 175 12.73 3.64 -1.64
C LEU A 175 11.28 3.70 -2.13
N LEU A 176 10.32 3.32 -1.28
CA LEU A 176 8.90 3.40 -1.62
C LEU A 176 8.43 4.86 -1.79
N GLN A 177 8.88 5.77 -0.92
CA GLN A 177 8.56 7.19 -1.07
C GLN A 177 9.21 7.80 -2.32
N LEU A 178 10.40 7.35 -2.69
CA LEU A 178 11.07 7.75 -3.94
C LEU A 178 10.24 7.31 -5.16
N LEU A 179 9.70 6.09 -5.16
CA LEU A 179 8.81 5.58 -6.20
C LEU A 179 7.54 6.45 -6.34
N PHE A 180 6.90 6.77 -5.21
CA PHE A 180 5.67 7.58 -5.19
C PHE A 180 5.92 9.02 -5.62
N TRP A 181 7.03 9.62 -5.18
CA TRP A 181 7.44 10.94 -5.63
C TRP A 181 7.75 10.95 -7.13
N PHE A 182 8.45 9.94 -7.64
CA PHE A 182 8.77 9.84 -9.04
C PHE A 182 7.50 9.77 -9.90
N LYS A 183 6.51 8.98 -9.49
CA LYS A 183 5.20 8.89 -10.16
C LYS A 183 4.52 10.25 -10.30
N GLN A 184 4.63 11.11 -9.30
CA GLN A 184 4.05 12.45 -9.31
C GLN A 184 4.87 13.47 -10.11
N SER A 185 6.17 13.28 -10.18
CA SER A 185 7.11 14.24 -10.78
C SER A 185 7.41 13.95 -12.25
N PHE A 186 7.06 12.79 -12.77
CA PHE A 186 7.30 12.36 -14.15
C PHE A 186 5.98 12.21 -14.90
N ARG A 187 5.92 12.64 -16.16
CA ARG A 187 4.69 12.69 -16.96
C ARG A 187 4.65 11.60 -18.02
N TRP A 188 3.55 10.87 -18.10
CA TRP A 188 3.28 9.95 -19.20
C TRP A 188 2.86 10.72 -20.46
N VAL A 189 3.42 10.36 -21.62
CA VAL A 189 3.13 10.99 -22.90
C VAL A 189 2.53 9.97 -23.86
N ASN A 190 1.24 10.09 -24.15
CA ASN A 190 0.59 9.41 -25.27
C ASN A 190 0.90 10.13 -26.59
N SER A 191 0.58 11.43 -26.64
CA SER A 191 0.99 12.39 -27.65
C SER A 191 1.39 13.71 -26.96
N PRO A 192 2.51 14.31 -27.33
CA PRO A 192 2.96 15.56 -26.71
C PRO A 192 2.03 16.70 -27.09
N SER A 193 1.74 17.61 -26.18
CA SER A 193 1.04 18.86 -26.50
C SER A 193 1.88 19.73 -27.45
N CYS A 194 1.23 20.54 -28.23
CA CYS A 194 1.90 21.49 -29.11
C CYS A 194 2.78 22.46 -28.30
N ARG A 195 4.04 22.57 -28.66
CA ARG A 195 5.00 23.43 -27.94
C ARG A 195 4.70 24.94 -28.09
N ASP A 196 3.95 25.31 -29.13
CA ASP A 196 3.64 26.71 -29.41
C ASP A 196 2.34 27.20 -28.78
N CYS A 197 1.29 26.37 -28.81
CA CYS A 197 -0.04 26.78 -28.37
C CYS A 197 -0.67 25.88 -27.29
N GLY A 198 0.03 24.82 -26.86
CA GLY A 198 -0.44 23.90 -25.81
C GLY A 198 -1.56 22.93 -26.20
N ASN A 199 -2.12 23.05 -27.41
CA ASN A 199 -3.24 22.22 -27.86
C ASN A 199 -2.81 20.80 -28.26
N GLU A 200 -3.79 19.94 -28.48
CA GLU A 200 -3.61 18.55 -28.87
C GLU A 200 -2.89 18.40 -30.19
N THR A 201 -2.16 17.32 -30.31
CA THR A 201 -1.41 16.96 -31.53
C THR A 201 -1.76 15.57 -32.02
N VAL A 202 -1.59 15.36 -33.31
CA VAL A 202 -1.80 14.07 -33.99
C VAL A 202 -0.48 13.60 -34.60
N GLY A 203 -0.17 12.29 -34.41
CA GLY A 203 1.05 11.66 -34.93
C GLY A 203 1.17 11.75 -36.45
N GLN A 204 2.38 12.09 -36.91
CA GLN A 204 2.73 12.15 -38.33
C GLN A 204 3.76 11.08 -38.71
N GLY A 205 4.06 10.17 -37.79
CA GLY A 205 5.08 9.13 -37.98
C GLY A 205 6.43 9.50 -37.41
N MET A 206 7.48 8.92 -37.94
CA MET A 206 8.86 9.07 -37.47
C MET A 206 9.62 10.07 -38.33
N THR A 207 10.61 10.75 -37.72
CA THR A 207 11.53 11.65 -38.42
C THR A 207 12.96 11.39 -37.98
N ALA A 208 13.94 11.83 -38.81
CA ALA A 208 15.34 11.72 -38.43
C ALA A 208 15.68 12.60 -37.20
N PRO A 209 16.49 12.09 -36.26
CA PRO A 209 16.93 12.86 -35.12
C PRO A 209 17.86 14.02 -35.53
N LEU A 210 17.77 15.13 -34.81
CA LEU A 210 18.72 16.25 -34.95
C LEU A 210 20.01 15.93 -34.17
N PRO A 211 21.15 16.56 -34.51
CA PRO A 211 22.42 16.40 -33.78
C PRO A 211 22.27 16.67 -32.27
N SER A 212 21.47 17.66 -31.90
CA SER A 212 21.16 17.99 -30.49
C SER A 212 20.34 16.90 -29.79
N GLU A 213 19.55 16.10 -30.50
CA GLU A 213 18.77 15.01 -29.99
C GLU A 213 19.62 13.73 -29.90
N THR A 214 20.45 13.48 -30.92
CA THR A 214 21.37 12.33 -30.93
C THR A 214 22.40 12.41 -29.80
N LEU A 215 22.84 13.62 -29.42
CA LEU A 215 23.77 13.85 -28.30
C LEU A 215 23.27 13.19 -26.99
N TYR A 216 21.95 13.09 -26.81
CA TYR A 216 21.33 12.44 -25.66
C TYR A 216 20.76 11.06 -26.00
N GLY A 217 21.31 10.39 -27.00
CA GLY A 217 20.97 9.02 -27.39
C GLY A 217 19.61 8.85 -28.02
N ALA A 218 18.97 9.89 -28.56
CA ALA A 218 17.72 9.74 -29.29
C ALA A 218 17.98 9.15 -30.68
N SER A 219 17.72 7.86 -30.84
CA SER A 219 17.77 7.17 -32.14
C SER A 219 16.45 7.22 -32.89
N ARG A 220 15.34 7.51 -32.22
CA ARG A 220 13.99 7.61 -32.75
C ARG A 220 13.36 8.94 -32.32
N VAL A 221 12.71 9.62 -33.28
CA VAL A 221 11.99 10.87 -33.02
C VAL A 221 10.61 10.77 -33.65
N GLU A 222 9.58 10.86 -32.84
CA GLU A 222 8.20 10.92 -33.30
C GLU A 222 7.83 12.35 -33.67
N LEU A 223 7.10 12.54 -34.76
CA LEU A 223 6.65 13.84 -35.24
C LEU A 223 5.13 13.95 -35.05
N TYR A 224 4.70 15.09 -34.54
CA TYR A 224 3.30 15.37 -34.25
C TYR A 224 2.89 16.72 -34.83
N ARG A 225 1.66 16.81 -35.36
CA ARG A 225 1.09 18.04 -35.90
C ARG A 225 -0.02 18.55 -34.98
N CYS A 226 0.03 19.82 -34.62
CA CYS A 226 -1.01 20.47 -33.84
C CYS A 226 -2.33 20.52 -34.61
N THR A 227 -3.43 20.19 -33.94
CA THR A 227 -4.79 20.22 -34.52
C THR A 227 -5.32 21.64 -34.74
N VAL A 228 -4.76 22.64 -34.02
CA VAL A 228 -5.21 24.03 -34.06
C VAL A 228 -4.29 24.92 -34.90
N CYS A 229 -2.98 24.99 -34.54
CA CYS A 229 -2.04 25.88 -35.20
C CYS A 229 -1.23 25.21 -36.33
N SER A 230 -1.44 23.92 -36.59
CA SER A 230 -0.78 23.10 -37.61
C SER A 230 0.75 23.00 -37.47
N ARG A 231 1.35 23.55 -36.41
CA ARG A 231 2.80 23.48 -36.17
C ARG A 231 3.21 22.07 -35.79
N LEU A 232 4.48 21.75 -36.06
CA LEU A 232 5.03 20.42 -35.79
C LEU A 232 5.74 20.43 -34.43
N THR A 233 5.46 19.38 -33.63
CA THR A 233 6.11 19.08 -32.37
C THR A 233 6.90 17.79 -32.52
N ARG A 234 8.18 17.83 -32.13
CA ARG A 234 9.07 16.66 -32.12
C ARG A 234 9.05 16.02 -30.73
N PHE A 235 9.03 14.70 -30.69
CA PHE A 235 9.14 13.92 -29.47
C PHE A 235 10.31 12.93 -29.59
N PRO A 236 11.53 13.36 -29.22
CA PRO A 236 12.71 12.51 -29.22
C PRO A 236 12.63 11.47 -28.11
N ARG A 237 12.91 10.21 -28.44
CA ARG A 237 12.95 9.09 -27.49
C ARG A 237 14.38 9.03 -26.91
N TYR A 238 14.62 9.81 -25.85
CA TYR A 238 15.93 9.93 -25.22
C TYR A 238 16.33 8.68 -24.46
N ASN A 239 17.58 8.22 -24.67
CA ASN A 239 18.18 7.11 -23.92
C ASN A 239 19.09 7.58 -22.77
N ASP A 240 19.64 8.81 -22.82
CA ASP A 240 20.42 9.35 -21.69
C ASP A 240 19.50 9.66 -20.50
N PRO A 241 19.68 8.95 -19.36
CA PRO A 241 18.82 9.13 -18.20
C PRO A 241 18.97 10.53 -17.57
N LYS A 242 20.11 11.21 -17.71
CA LYS A 242 20.29 12.60 -17.28
C LYS A 242 19.35 13.53 -18.04
N LYS A 243 19.18 13.31 -19.35
CA LYS A 243 18.23 14.10 -20.14
C LYS A 243 16.80 13.88 -19.69
N LEU A 244 16.47 12.64 -19.27
CA LEU A 244 15.16 12.31 -18.73
C LEU A 244 14.89 12.97 -17.37
N VAL A 245 15.91 13.16 -16.53
CA VAL A 245 15.81 13.97 -15.29
C VAL A 245 15.41 15.42 -15.60
N GLU A 246 15.87 15.98 -16.74
CA GLU A 246 15.51 17.33 -17.16
C GLU A 246 14.11 17.41 -17.78
N THR A 247 13.76 16.49 -18.68
CA THR A 247 12.50 16.53 -19.43
C THR A 247 11.32 16.04 -18.62
N ARG A 248 11.51 15.07 -17.74
CA ARG A 248 10.51 14.44 -16.87
C ARG A 248 9.27 13.97 -17.60
N GLU A 249 9.46 13.43 -18.80
CA GLU A 249 8.37 12.92 -19.60
C GLU A 249 8.81 11.76 -20.48
N GLY A 250 7.87 10.84 -20.75
CA GLY A 250 8.12 9.70 -21.62
C GLY A 250 7.07 8.62 -21.50
N ARG A 251 7.40 7.43 -21.99
CA ARG A 251 6.63 6.19 -21.85
C ARG A 251 7.41 5.20 -20.98
N CYS A 252 6.97 3.95 -20.90
CA CYS A 252 7.53 2.96 -19.98
C CYS A 252 9.08 2.87 -20.03
N GLY A 253 9.67 2.90 -21.24
CA GLY A 253 11.13 2.84 -21.40
C GLY A 253 11.85 4.03 -20.77
N GLU A 254 11.37 5.26 -20.97
CA GLU A 254 11.93 6.46 -20.36
C GLU A 254 11.66 6.49 -18.85
N TRP A 255 10.47 6.07 -18.40
CA TRP A 255 10.12 6.00 -16.99
C TRP A 255 11.05 5.07 -16.21
N ALA A 256 11.17 3.82 -16.64
CA ALA A 256 12.03 2.85 -15.96
C ALA A 256 13.51 3.25 -16.03
N ASN A 257 13.99 3.72 -17.19
CA ASN A 257 15.36 4.21 -17.37
C ASN A 257 15.69 5.34 -16.38
N CYS A 258 14.82 6.34 -16.28
CA CYS A 258 15.04 7.47 -15.38
C CYS A 258 14.94 7.05 -13.91
N PHE A 259 13.95 6.23 -13.56
CA PHE A 259 13.76 5.76 -12.18
C PHE A 259 14.92 4.88 -11.70
N THR A 260 15.45 4.00 -12.56
CA THR A 260 16.62 3.18 -12.21
C THR A 260 17.84 4.05 -11.90
N LEU A 261 18.05 5.16 -12.63
CA LEU A 261 19.09 6.13 -12.27
C LEU A 261 18.86 6.72 -10.88
N TYR A 262 17.61 7.09 -10.52
CA TYR A 262 17.32 7.59 -9.19
C TYR A 262 17.63 6.55 -8.11
N CYS A 263 17.22 5.30 -8.30
CA CYS A 263 17.54 4.23 -7.35
C CYS A 263 19.07 4.09 -7.18
N ARG A 264 19.84 4.07 -8.27
CA ARG A 264 21.31 4.02 -8.20
C ARG A 264 21.91 5.26 -7.54
N ALA A 265 21.36 6.43 -7.80
CA ALA A 265 21.82 7.69 -7.20
C ALA A 265 21.67 7.72 -5.67
N PHE A 266 20.71 7.02 -5.12
CA PHE A 266 20.52 6.84 -3.67
C PHE A 266 21.17 5.57 -3.10
N GLY A 267 22.00 4.87 -3.89
CA GLY A 267 22.82 3.76 -3.42
C GLY A 267 22.13 2.40 -3.44
N TYR A 268 20.90 2.29 -3.98
CA TYR A 268 20.22 1.00 -4.09
C TYR A 268 20.87 0.14 -5.17
N GLU A 269 21.11 -1.12 -4.89
CA GLU A 269 21.38 -2.08 -5.96
C GLU A 269 20.13 -2.22 -6.82
N SER A 270 20.26 -1.86 -8.09
CA SER A 270 19.10 -1.73 -9.00
C SER A 270 19.46 -2.29 -10.36
N ARG A 271 18.46 -2.88 -11.00
CA ARG A 271 18.55 -3.40 -12.35
C ARG A 271 17.31 -3.06 -13.16
N LEU A 272 17.48 -3.00 -14.47
CA LEU A 272 16.40 -2.74 -15.42
C LEU A 272 15.87 -4.07 -15.91
N ILE A 273 14.56 -4.25 -15.89
CA ILE A 273 13.91 -5.43 -16.45
C ILE A 273 13.34 -5.10 -17.81
N VAL A 274 13.74 -5.87 -18.81
CA VAL A 274 13.26 -5.74 -20.19
C VAL A 274 12.36 -6.94 -20.49
N ASP A 275 11.09 -6.68 -20.66
CA ASP A 275 10.10 -7.64 -21.11
C ASP A 275 9.95 -7.55 -22.63
N PHE A 276 10.21 -8.65 -23.32
CA PHE A 276 10.17 -8.70 -24.79
C PHE A 276 8.74 -8.57 -25.35
N THR A 277 7.73 -8.61 -24.49
CA THR A 277 6.35 -8.30 -24.85
C THR A 277 5.99 -6.81 -24.68
N ASP A 278 7.01 -5.94 -24.74
CA ASP A 278 6.91 -4.47 -24.79
C ASP A 278 6.52 -3.82 -23.45
N HIS A 279 7.32 -4.10 -22.42
CA HIS A 279 7.30 -3.31 -21.18
C HIS A 279 8.68 -3.31 -20.53
N VAL A 280 8.92 -2.30 -19.68
CA VAL A 280 10.20 -2.15 -18.98
C VAL A 280 9.91 -1.61 -17.58
N TRP A 281 10.56 -2.18 -16.56
CA TRP A 281 10.44 -1.74 -15.17
C TRP A 281 11.77 -1.87 -14.43
N THR A 282 11.77 -1.61 -13.14
CA THR A 282 12.95 -1.63 -12.28
C THR A 282 12.81 -2.72 -11.23
N GLU A 283 13.90 -3.34 -10.85
CA GLU A 283 14.04 -4.07 -9.59
C GLU A 283 15.14 -3.46 -8.73
N CYS A 284 14.89 -3.43 -7.41
CA CYS A 284 15.91 -3.08 -6.42
C CYS A 284 16.10 -4.21 -5.41
N PHE A 285 17.34 -4.47 -5.02
CA PHE A 285 17.59 -5.41 -3.93
C PHE A 285 17.21 -4.76 -2.61
N SER A 286 16.21 -5.31 -1.95
CA SER A 286 15.78 -4.87 -0.63
C SER A 286 16.49 -5.65 0.45
N GLN A 287 17.34 -5.00 1.24
CA GLN A 287 17.97 -5.62 2.40
C GLN A 287 16.95 -6.02 3.47
N PHE A 288 15.84 -5.28 3.57
CA PHE A 288 14.73 -5.58 4.47
C PHE A 288 14.03 -6.90 4.10
N LEU A 289 13.80 -7.13 2.80
CA LEU A 289 13.17 -8.36 2.31
C LEU A 289 14.20 -9.49 2.03
N GLY A 290 15.48 -9.18 2.01
CA GLY A 290 16.54 -10.12 1.65
C GLY A 290 16.49 -10.61 0.20
N ARG A 291 15.82 -9.87 -0.70
CA ARG A 291 15.60 -10.29 -2.11
C ARG A 291 15.39 -9.10 -3.05
N TRP A 292 15.44 -9.40 -4.35
CA TRP A 292 15.03 -8.45 -5.37
C TRP A 292 13.53 -8.15 -5.29
N MET A 293 13.18 -6.88 -5.27
CA MET A 293 11.81 -6.37 -5.19
C MET A 293 11.43 -5.70 -6.51
N HIS A 294 10.28 -6.07 -7.05
CA HIS A 294 9.67 -5.47 -8.21
C HIS A 294 9.21 -4.03 -7.93
N LEU A 295 9.51 -3.11 -8.86
CA LEU A 295 9.13 -1.69 -8.81
C LEU A 295 8.71 -1.23 -10.22
N ASP A 296 7.41 -1.00 -10.43
CA ASP A 296 6.93 -0.39 -11.68
C ASP A 296 6.70 1.11 -11.48
N PRO A 297 7.60 1.98 -11.96
CA PRO A 297 7.45 3.42 -11.79
C PRO A 297 6.27 4.00 -12.58
N CYS A 298 5.84 3.36 -13.68
CA CYS A 298 4.70 3.81 -14.47
C CYS A 298 3.37 3.69 -13.71
N GLU A 299 3.26 2.66 -12.88
CA GLU A 299 2.06 2.35 -12.11
C GLU A 299 2.18 2.77 -10.63
N ALA A 300 3.41 3.06 -10.16
CA ALA A 300 3.76 3.22 -8.74
C ALA A 300 3.39 1.99 -7.89
N ILE A 301 3.56 0.82 -8.47
CA ILE A 301 3.31 -0.46 -7.83
C ILE A 301 4.65 -1.11 -7.47
N TYR A 302 4.71 -1.70 -6.30
CA TYR A 302 5.88 -2.41 -5.79
C TYR A 302 5.50 -3.78 -5.26
N ASP A 303 6.45 -4.70 -5.29
CA ASP A 303 6.37 -6.06 -4.76
C ASP A 303 5.12 -6.84 -5.20
N LYS A 304 4.70 -6.62 -6.45
CA LYS A 304 3.57 -7.30 -7.10
C LYS A 304 4.02 -7.87 -8.45
N PRO A 305 4.90 -8.89 -8.47
CA PRO A 305 5.47 -9.38 -9.73
C PRO A 305 4.42 -9.99 -10.68
N LEU A 306 3.36 -10.58 -10.16
CA LEU A 306 2.29 -11.17 -10.99
C LEU A 306 1.34 -10.14 -11.61
N LEU A 307 1.59 -8.84 -11.41
CA LEU A 307 0.81 -7.74 -12.01
C LEU A 307 0.64 -7.91 -13.52
N TYR A 308 1.70 -8.32 -14.21
CA TYR A 308 1.70 -8.42 -15.66
C TYR A 308 0.91 -9.63 -16.16
N GLU A 309 1.09 -10.78 -15.55
CA GLU A 309 0.37 -12.01 -15.93
C GLU A 309 -1.09 -11.95 -15.51
N ARG A 310 -1.38 -11.68 -14.21
CA ARG A 310 -2.74 -11.74 -13.67
C ARG A 310 -3.51 -10.43 -13.86
N GLY A 311 -2.87 -9.27 -13.59
CA GLY A 311 -3.52 -7.98 -13.69
C GLY A 311 -3.70 -7.51 -15.13
N TRP A 312 -2.69 -7.66 -15.99
CA TRP A 312 -2.72 -7.18 -17.37
C TRP A 312 -3.00 -8.27 -18.41
N ASN A 313 -3.10 -9.52 -17.99
CA ASN A 313 -3.25 -10.67 -18.89
C ASN A 313 -2.15 -10.76 -19.96
N LYS A 314 -0.92 -10.31 -19.62
CA LYS A 314 0.22 -10.35 -20.56
C LYS A 314 0.68 -11.78 -20.81
N LYS A 315 1.03 -12.05 -22.04
CA LYS A 315 1.58 -13.33 -22.50
C LYS A 315 3.11 -13.26 -22.52
N LEU A 316 3.71 -13.27 -21.30
CA LEU A 316 5.16 -13.15 -21.13
C LEU A 316 5.92 -14.26 -21.88
N ASN A 317 7.12 -13.93 -22.37
CA ASN A 317 8.09 -14.87 -22.92
C ASN A 317 9.47 -14.70 -22.29
N TYR A 318 10.12 -13.54 -22.43
CA TYR A 318 11.41 -13.23 -21.82
C TYR A 318 11.29 -11.97 -20.98
N ALA A 319 11.61 -12.05 -19.70
CA ALA A 319 11.84 -10.92 -18.80
C ALA A 319 13.29 -10.98 -18.31
N ILE A 320 14.13 -10.16 -18.94
CA ILE A 320 15.58 -10.18 -18.70
C ILE A 320 15.96 -9.02 -17.81
N ALA A 321 16.54 -9.34 -16.66
CA ALA A 321 17.12 -8.36 -15.73
C ALA A 321 18.53 -8.00 -16.17
N ILE A 322 18.81 -6.71 -16.28
CA ILE A 322 20.11 -6.20 -16.70
C ILE A 322 20.65 -5.28 -15.62
N ALA A 323 21.76 -5.71 -15.03
CA ALA A 323 22.50 -5.04 -13.96
C ALA A 323 23.94 -4.72 -14.41
N LYS A 324 24.66 -3.93 -13.61
CA LYS A 324 26.08 -3.64 -13.88
C LYS A 324 26.98 -4.87 -13.84
N ASP A 325 26.54 -5.92 -13.17
CA ASP A 325 27.28 -7.17 -12.94
C ASP A 325 26.77 -8.35 -13.78
N GLY A 326 25.78 -8.13 -14.65
CA GLY A 326 25.33 -9.18 -15.56
C GLY A 326 23.92 -9.02 -16.10
N ALA A 327 23.52 -10.04 -16.88
CA ALA A 327 22.17 -10.20 -17.41
C ALA A 327 21.59 -11.54 -16.97
N TYR A 328 20.33 -11.54 -16.51
CA TYR A 328 19.69 -12.67 -15.83
C TYR A 328 18.28 -12.90 -16.35
N ASP A 329 17.92 -14.15 -16.56
CA ASP A 329 16.51 -14.49 -16.83
C ASP A 329 15.74 -14.56 -15.51
N VAL A 330 14.84 -13.61 -15.32
CA VAL A 330 14.01 -13.52 -14.12
C VAL A 330 12.53 -13.76 -14.42
N THR A 331 12.22 -14.30 -15.59
CA THR A 331 10.82 -14.50 -16.04
C THR A 331 10.01 -15.32 -15.06
N LYS A 332 10.61 -16.30 -14.37
CA LYS A 332 9.95 -17.13 -13.34
C LYS A 332 9.41 -16.34 -12.17
N ARG A 333 9.94 -15.13 -11.88
CA ARG A 333 9.39 -14.23 -10.86
C ARG A 333 8.01 -13.71 -11.26
N TYR A 334 7.77 -13.53 -12.55
CA TYR A 334 6.64 -12.81 -13.11
C TYR A 334 5.52 -13.69 -13.64
N THR A 335 5.64 -15.00 -13.48
CA THR A 335 4.67 -15.99 -13.96
C THR A 335 4.47 -17.14 -12.98
N ARG A 336 3.28 -17.75 -13.04
CA ARG A 336 2.98 -19.08 -12.46
C ARG A 336 2.67 -20.11 -13.56
N LYS A 337 2.67 -19.68 -14.82
CA LYS A 337 2.33 -20.50 -15.98
C LYS A 337 3.58 -20.76 -16.83
N TRP A 338 4.59 -21.37 -16.20
CA TRP A 338 5.89 -21.54 -16.82
C TRP A 338 5.85 -22.34 -18.14
N HIS A 339 5.05 -23.40 -18.21
CA HIS A 339 4.84 -24.18 -19.43
C HIS A 339 4.30 -23.32 -20.60
N GLU A 340 3.40 -22.38 -20.32
CA GLU A 340 2.92 -21.43 -21.32
C GLU A 340 4.01 -20.45 -21.76
N VAL A 341 4.90 -20.03 -20.85
CA VAL A 341 6.05 -19.17 -21.20
C VAL A 341 7.00 -19.91 -22.13
N LEU A 342 7.35 -21.15 -21.81
CA LEU A 342 8.21 -21.98 -22.63
C LEU A 342 7.68 -22.15 -24.05
N SER A 343 6.37 -22.40 -24.21
CA SER A 343 5.73 -22.52 -25.52
C SER A 343 5.79 -21.22 -26.36
N ARG A 344 5.97 -20.05 -25.72
CA ARG A 344 6.11 -18.75 -26.40
C ARG A 344 7.56 -18.34 -26.65
N ARG A 345 8.56 -19.08 -26.13
CA ARG A 345 9.98 -18.85 -26.35
C ARG A 345 10.44 -19.44 -27.66
N THR A 346 10.46 -18.64 -28.71
CA THR A 346 10.77 -19.07 -30.07
C THR A 346 12.12 -18.55 -30.59
N MET A 347 12.82 -17.71 -29.84
CA MET A 347 14.12 -17.16 -30.26
C MET A 347 15.27 -18.10 -29.91
N LEU A 348 15.31 -18.62 -28.68
CA LEU A 348 16.36 -19.46 -28.15
C LEU A 348 15.78 -20.62 -27.34
N THR A 349 16.47 -21.75 -27.34
CA THR A 349 16.25 -22.82 -26.34
C THR A 349 16.78 -22.41 -24.98
N GLU A 350 16.30 -23.03 -23.90
CA GLU A 350 16.76 -22.70 -22.52
C GLU A 350 18.29 -22.84 -22.36
N PRO A 351 18.95 -23.90 -22.90
CA PRO A 351 20.41 -24.00 -22.82
C PRO A 351 21.12 -22.87 -23.57
N SER A 352 20.65 -22.49 -24.77
CA SER A 352 21.23 -21.43 -25.59
C SER A 352 21.04 -20.06 -24.90
N LEU A 353 19.87 -19.80 -24.33
CA LEU A 353 19.58 -18.61 -23.53
C LEU A 353 20.51 -18.49 -22.35
N SER A 354 20.64 -19.57 -21.57
CA SER A 354 21.56 -19.63 -20.41
C SER A 354 23.00 -19.35 -20.82
N SER A 355 23.46 -19.92 -21.94
CA SER A 355 24.82 -19.70 -22.46
C SER A 355 25.06 -18.24 -22.84
N VAL A 356 24.12 -17.61 -23.56
CA VAL A 356 24.22 -16.20 -23.97
C VAL A 356 24.26 -15.28 -22.74
N LEU A 357 23.36 -15.47 -21.79
CA LEU A 357 23.31 -14.64 -20.58
C LEU A 357 24.56 -14.83 -19.70
N THR A 358 25.05 -16.05 -19.58
CA THR A 358 26.31 -16.36 -18.88
C THR A 358 27.49 -15.65 -19.54
N ASN A 359 27.58 -15.64 -20.86
CA ASN A 359 28.67 -14.95 -21.57
C ASN A 359 28.62 -13.43 -21.31
N ILE A 360 27.44 -12.79 -21.40
CA ILE A 360 27.24 -11.36 -21.10
C ILE A 360 27.63 -11.09 -19.63
N THR A 361 27.20 -11.93 -18.70
CA THR A 361 27.51 -11.80 -17.27
C THR A 361 29.00 -11.91 -17.00
N ASN A 362 29.68 -12.87 -17.62
CA ASN A 362 31.13 -13.02 -17.51
C ASN A 362 31.90 -11.81 -18.07
N GLU A 363 31.38 -11.19 -19.14
CA GLU A 363 31.92 -9.95 -19.68
C GLU A 363 31.77 -8.78 -18.69
N CYS A 364 30.59 -8.61 -18.08
CA CYS A 364 30.32 -7.57 -17.08
C CYS A 364 31.19 -7.71 -15.83
N ARG A 365 31.51 -8.95 -15.43
CA ARG A 365 32.29 -9.25 -14.22
C ARG A 365 33.82 -9.23 -14.44
N ARG A 366 34.30 -8.98 -15.65
CA ARG A 366 35.72 -8.85 -15.91
C ARG A 366 36.34 -7.75 -15.06
N GLY A 367 37.35 -8.14 -14.25
CA GLY A 367 38.04 -7.19 -13.38
C GLY A 367 37.44 -7.00 -11.98
N PHE A 368 36.38 -7.71 -11.63
CA PHE A 368 35.89 -7.70 -10.26
C PHE A 368 36.82 -8.46 -9.32
N ALA A 369 36.99 -7.97 -8.09
CA ALA A 369 37.76 -8.65 -7.06
C ALA A 369 37.10 -9.98 -6.66
N SER A 370 37.91 -11.00 -6.34
CA SER A 370 37.43 -12.35 -6.02
C SER A 370 36.41 -12.38 -4.87
N GLN A 371 36.57 -11.53 -3.85
CA GLN A 371 35.65 -11.43 -2.74
C GLN A 371 34.26 -10.88 -3.17
N LEU A 372 34.24 -9.90 -4.07
CA LEU A 372 33.00 -9.35 -4.64
C LEU A 372 32.31 -10.42 -5.51
N LEU A 373 33.07 -11.14 -6.35
CA LEU A 373 32.54 -12.24 -7.17
C LEU A 373 31.86 -13.29 -6.32
N SER A 374 32.51 -13.76 -5.25
CA SER A 374 31.95 -14.77 -4.34
C SER A 374 30.63 -14.27 -3.70
N THR A 375 30.54 -13.00 -3.34
CA THR A 375 29.31 -12.42 -2.77
C THR A 375 28.19 -12.37 -3.82
N ILE A 376 28.51 -11.97 -5.05
CA ILE A 376 27.53 -11.90 -6.15
C ILE A 376 27.05 -13.32 -6.52
N GLU A 377 27.95 -14.30 -6.62
CA GLU A 377 27.61 -15.68 -6.94
C GLU A 377 26.70 -16.31 -5.87
N ALA A 378 26.95 -16.03 -4.59
CA ALA A 378 26.08 -16.47 -3.50
C ALA A 378 24.67 -15.87 -3.62
N ARG A 379 24.57 -14.56 -3.92
CA ARG A 379 23.31 -13.86 -4.17
C ARG A 379 22.56 -14.45 -5.37
N ASP A 380 23.25 -14.70 -6.47
CA ASP A 380 22.67 -15.26 -7.69
C ASP A 380 22.15 -16.68 -7.46
N THR A 381 22.88 -17.47 -6.65
CA THR A 381 22.45 -18.82 -6.27
C THR A 381 21.15 -18.77 -5.44
N GLU A 382 21.09 -17.89 -4.45
CA GLU A 382 19.88 -17.69 -3.64
C GLU A 382 18.71 -17.20 -4.49
N GLU A 383 18.95 -16.25 -5.41
CA GLU A 383 17.92 -15.78 -6.33
C GLU A 383 17.35 -16.90 -7.20
N ASN A 384 18.21 -17.74 -7.79
CA ASN A 384 17.77 -18.86 -8.61
C ASN A 384 16.90 -19.83 -7.81
N GLN A 385 17.26 -20.13 -6.57
CA GLN A 385 16.43 -20.96 -5.69
C GLN A 385 15.08 -20.29 -5.36
N GLN A 386 15.05 -18.97 -5.18
CA GLN A 386 13.80 -18.22 -4.97
C GLN A 386 12.92 -18.24 -6.21
N LEU A 387 13.48 -18.10 -7.40
CA LEU A 387 12.73 -18.15 -8.67
C LEU A 387 12.04 -19.51 -8.85
N GLU A 388 12.74 -20.63 -8.54
CA GLU A 388 12.14 -21.96 -8.58
C GLU A 388 11.03 -22.14 -7.52
N ARG A 389 11.31 -21.74 -6.28
CA ARG A 389 10.29 -21.81 -5.21
C ARG A 389 9.03 -21.01 -5.56
N ASN A 390 9.19 -19.84 -6.17
CA ASN A 390 8.06 -18.97 -6.54
C ASN A 390 7.13 -19.61 -7.60
N LEU A 391 7.64 -20.45 -8.49
CA LEU A 391 6.79 -21.14 -9.47
C LEU A 391 5.80 -22.10 -8.82
N HIS A 392 6.17 -22.67 -7.68
CA HIS A 392 5.40 -23.68 -6.96
C HIS A 392 4.70 -23.13 -5.73
N SER A 393 4.80 -21.79 -5.46
CA SER A 393 4.09 -21.18 -4.34
C SER A 393 2.59 -21.09 -4.63
N GLU A 394 1.79 -21.52 -3.66
CA GLU A 394 0.36 -21.22 -3.65
C GLU A 394 0.19 -19.72 -3.39
N ASP A 395 -0.01 -18.97 -4.45
CA ASP A 395 -0.42 -17.58 -4.29
C ASP A 395 -1.91 -17.53 -3.98
N ASP A 396 -2.29 -16.63 -3.09
CA ASP A 396 -3.69 -16.36 -2.83
C ASP A 396 -4.37 -15.88 -4.14
N GLU A 397 -5.07 -16.78 -4.79
CA GLU A 397 -5.81 -16.51 -6.04
C GLU A 397 -6.92 -15.47 -5.83
N SER A 398 -7.31 -15.22 -4.57
CA SER A 398 -8.31 -14.21 -4.22
C SER A 398 -7.79 -12.78 -4.38
N VAL A 399 -6.45 -12.56 -4.44
CA VAL A 399 -5.87 -11.24 -4.62
C VAL A 399 -5.97 -10.82 -6.08
N LEU A 400 -6.97 -10.01 -6.39
CA LEU A 400 -7.13 -9.38 -7.71
C LEU A 400 -6.08 -8.27 -7.89
N LEU A 401 -5.36 -8.31 -9.00
CA LEU A 401 -4.36 -7.31 -9.36
C LEU A 401 -4.94 -6.34 -10.40
N PRO A 402 -4.60 -5.04 -10.31
CA PRO A 402 -5.17 -4.04 -11.20
C PRO A 402 -4.72 -4.23 -12.65
N GLY A 403 -5.58 -3.87 -13.59
CA GLY A 403 -5.20 -3.67 -14.99
C GLY A 403 -4.23 -2.50 -15.16
N ARG A 404 -3.65 -2.39 -16.34
CA ARG A 404 -2.71 -1.30 -16.67
C ARG A 404 -3.42 0.05 -16.64
N ARG A 405 -2.80 1.03 -15.98
CA ARG A 405 -3.30 2.41 -15.87
C ARG A 405 -2.58 3.39 -16.79
N SER A 406 -1.30 3.16 -17.05
CA SER A 406 -0.50 3.98 -17.97
C SER A 406 -0.91 3.77 -19.42
N GLY A 407 -0.94 4.84 -20.21
CA GLY A 407 -1.38 4.83 -21.61
C GLY A 407 -2.86 5.18 -21.78
N ASN A 408 -3.28 5.50 -23.02
CA ASN A 408 -4.69 5.75 -23.30
C ASN A 408 -5.52 4.47 -23.31
N GLU A 409 -6.82 4.58 -23.07
CA GLU A 409 -7.72 3.45 -22.93
C GLU A 409 -7.79 2.57 -24.19
N GLN A 410 -7.86 3.18 -25.38
CA GLN A 410 -7.91 2.43 -26.64
C GLN A 410 -6.67 1.57 -26.86
N TRP A 411 -5.49 2.12 -26.52
CA TRP A 411 -4.22 1.41 -26.62
C TRP A 411 -4.16 0.24 -25.61
N ARG A 412 -4.60 0.45 -24.37
CA ARG A 412 -4.68 -0.62 -23.34
C ARG A 412 -5.69 -1.72 -23.76
N LYS A 413 -6.84 -1.30 -24.30
CA LYS A 413 -7.88 -2.22 -24.78
C LYS A 413 -7.39 -3.09 -25.93
N SER A 414 -6.65 -2.51 -26.89
CA SER A 414 -6.08 -3.27 -28.02
C SER A 414 -5.06 -4.32 -27.60
N ARG A 415 -4.49 -4.19 -26.39
CA ARG A 415 -3.52 -5.13 -25.81
C ARG A 415 -4.14 -6.06 -24.78
N SER A 416 -5.44 -5.95 -24.54
CA SER A 416 -6.17 -6.71 -23.48
C SER A 416 -5.61 -6.48 -22.06
N GLU A 417 -5.02 -5.32 -21.79
CA GLU A 417 -4.35 -4.96 -20.53
C GLU A 417 -5.26 -4.17 -19.54
N LEU A 418 -6.57 -4.13 -19.76
CA LEU A 418 -7.50 -3.41 -18.89
C LEU A 418 -7.74 -4.07 -17.52
N GLY A 419 -7.45 -5.39 -17.41
CA GLY A 419 -7.69 -6.17 -16.18
C GLY A 419 -9.17 -6.47 -15.93
N SER A 420 -9.46 -7.02 -14.75
CA SER A 420 -10.84 -7.22 -14.29
C SER A 420 -11.35 -5.96 -13.58
N ASP A 421 -12.61 -5.61 -13.83
CA ASP A 421 -13.26 -4.45 -13.20
C ASP A 421 -13.56 -4.65 -11.69
N ASN A 422 -13.36 -5.86 -11.17
CA ASN A 422 -13.62 -6.22 -9.79
C ASN A 422 -12.32 -6.28 -8.99
N LEU A 423 -11.86 -5.13 -8.49
CA LEU A 423 -10.78 -5.06 -7.52
C LEU A 423 -11.36 -5.21 -6.12
N SER A 424 -11.11 -6.33 -5.45
CA SER A 424 -11.29 -6.41 -4.01
C SER A 424 -10.07 -5.82 -3.31
N SER A 425 -10.27 -4.86 -2.42
CA SER A 425 -9.19 -4.40 -1.55
C SER A 425 -8.95 -5.41 -0.43
N SER A 426 -7.69 -5.67 -0.10
CA SER A 426 -7.34 -6.43 1.10
C SER A 426 -7.77 -5.66 2.36
N ALA A 427 -8.12 -6.39 3.43
CA ALA A 427 -8.42 -5.77 4.71
C ALA A 427 -7.20 -5.02 5.25
N CYS A 428 -7.33 -3.71 5.44
CA CYS A 428 -6.27 -2.86 5.95
C CYS A 428 -6.61 -2.40 7.38
N PRO A 429 -5.66 -2.49 8.34
CA PRO A 429 -5.87 -1.94 9.67
C PRO A 429 -5.95 -0.41 9.61
N VAL A 430 -6.91 0.16 10.30
CA VAL A 430 -6.93 1.61 10.61
C VAL A 430 -5.85 1.89 11.64
N ARG A 431 -5.02 2.90 11.41
CA ARG A 431 -3.76 3.09 12.12
C ARG A 431 -3.99 3.73 13.48
N LEU A 432 -3.86 2.94 14.52
CA LEU A 432 -4.03 3.31 15.95
C LEU A 432 -3.28 4.57 16.37
N CYS A 433 -2.04 4.73 15.93
CA CYS A 433 -1.22 5.88 16.29
C CYS A 433 -1.82 7.23 15.84
N VAL A 434 -2.49 7.24 14.67
CA VAL A 434 -3.18 8.44 14.16
C VAL A 434 -4.43 8.72 14.97
N ASP A 435 -5.23 7.70 15.29
CA ASP A 435 -6.43 7.82 16.11
C ASP A 435 -6.14 8.38 17.49
N GLU A 436 -5.05 7.95 18.12
CA GLU A 436 -4.61 8.49 19.40
C GLU A 436 -4.29 9.98 19.34
N HIS A 437 -3.58 10.43 18.28
CA HIS A 437 -3.29 11.84 18.05
C HIS A 437 -4.55 12.67 17.81
N VAL A 438 -5.49 12.17 17.01
CA VAL A 438 -6.77 12.85 16.75
C VAL A 438 -7.48 13.12 18.08
N THR A 439 -7.65 12.10 18.91
CA THR A 439 -8.33 12.23 20.20
C THR A 439 -7.64 13.21 21.15
N LYS A 440 -6.32 13.10 21.31
CA LYS A 440 -5.53 13.99 22.17
C LYS A 440 -5.65 15.46 21.73
N ILE A 441 -5.58 15.73 20.42
CA ILE A 441 -5.66 17.07 19.86
C ILE A 441 -7.05 17.68 20.11
N TYR A 442 -8.13 16.96 19.82
CA TYR A 442 -9.47 17.51 20.05
C TYR A 442 -9.78 17.72 21.54
N ASN A 443 -9.31 16.83 22.42
CA ASN A 443 -9.43 17.03 23.87
C ASN A 443 -8.66 18.27 24.35
N ALA A 444 -7.52 18.59 23.74
CA ALA A 444 -6.72 19.76 24.10
C ALA A 444 -7.38 21.10 23.71
N PHE A 445 -8.39 21.11 22.85
CA PHE A 445 -9.15 22.35 22.55
C PHE A 445 -10.10 22.73 23.67
N CYS A 446 -10.61 21.80 24.48
CA CYS A 446 -11.56 22.11 25.54
C CYS A 446 -11.00 23.14 26.55
N PRO A 447 -9.79 23.01 27.11
CA PRO A 447 -9.18 24.03 27.97
C PRO A 447 -9.05 25.39 27.30
N ILE A 448 -8.68 25.43 26.01
CA ILE A 448 -8.54 26.67 25.24
C ILE A 448 -9.89 27.37 25.12
N LEU A 449 -10.93 26.64 24.78
CA LEU A 449 -12.30 27.17 24.63
C LEU A 449 -12.84 27.65 25.98
N HIS A 450 -12.59 26.93 27.09
CA HIS A 450 -12.94 27.40 28.45
C HIS A 450 -12.24 28.71 28.79
N HIS A 451 -10.98 28.84 28.40
CA HIS A 451 -10.22 30.08 28.69
C HIS A 451 -10.80 31.26 27.86
N PHE A 452 -11.28 31.03 26.63
CA PHE A 452 -11.98 32.06 25.84
C PHE A 452 -13.20 32.64 26.58
N ILE A 453 -13.97 31.78 27.27
CA ILE A 453 -15.11 32.23 28.08
C ILE A 453 -14.63 33.02 29.29
N ASN A 454 -13.63 32.52 30.02
CA ASN A 454 -13.11 33.14 31.23
C ASN A 454 -12.51 34.55 31.00
N GLU A 455 -11.90 34.74 29.82
CA GLU A 455 -11.35 36.04 29.40
C GLU A 455 -12.38 36.88 28.60
N GLU A 456 -13.64 36.45 28.54
CA GLU A 456 -14.75 37.14 27.87
C GLU A 456 -14.48 37.53 26.40
N LEU A 457 -13.71 36.69 25.69
CA LEU A 457 -13.42 36.92 24.28
C LEU A 457 -14.70 36.83 23.43
N THR A 458 -14.84 37.76 22.52
CA THR A 458 -15.85 37.67 21.47
C THR A 458 -15.53 36.53 20.49
N LYS A 459 -16.53 36.05 19.79
CA LYS A 459 -16.37 35.02 18.74
C LYS A 459 -15.30 35.38 17.71
N SER A 460 -15.26 36.65 17.27
CA SER A 460 -14.29 37.15 16.30
C SER A 460 -12.86 37.08 16.85
N GLU A 461 -12.68 37.47 18.13
CA GLU A 461 -11.38 37.43 18.82
C GLU A 461 -10.88 35.99 19.04
N ALA A 462 -11.77 35.07 19.38
CA ALA A 462 -11.45 33.65 19.51
C ALA A 462 -10.97 33.05 18.16
N VAL A 463 -11.65 33.38 17.06
CA VAL A 463 -11.26 32.97 15.70
C VAL A 463 -9.90 33.58 15.30
N GLU A 464 -9.64 34.85 15.66
CA GLU A 464 -8.34 35.49 15.43
C GLU A 464 -7.19 34.77 16.15
N VAL A 465 -7.37 34.44 17.43
CA VAL A 465 -6.35 33.72 18.21
C VAL A 465 -6.08 32.33 17.64
N LEU A 466 -7.11 31.58 17.24
CA LEU A 466 -6.94 30.28 16.59
C LEU A 466 -6.25 30.41 15.22
N GLY A 467 -6.51 31.51 14.51
CA GLY A 467 -5.84 31.84 13.24
C GLY A 467 -4.33 32.10 13.43
N ILE A 468 -3.95 32.84 14.48
CA ILE A 468 -2.55 33.06 14.86
C ILE A 468 -1.88 31.70 15.18
N THR A 469 -2.53 30.88 15.99
CA THR A 469 -2.04 29.55 16.34
C THR A 469 -1.82 28.69 15.10
N LYS A 470 -2.77 28.69 14.16
CA LYS A 470 -2.65 27.98 12.89
C LYS A 470 -1.47 28.49 12.07
N GLY A 471 -1.25 29.81 12.02
CA GLY A 471 -0.08 30.40 11.35
C GLY A 471 1.23 29.87 11.91
N LEU A 472 1.40 29.90 13.24
CA LEU A 472 2.61 29.39 13.92
C LEU A 472 2.85 27.89 13.63
N LEU A 473 1.82 27.05 13.75
CA LEU A 473 1.96 25.62 13.46
C LEU A 473 2.23 25.33 11.98
N SER A 474 1.71 26.18 11.08
CA SER A 474 2.01 26.08 9.64
C SER A 474 3.47 26.43 9.34
N ASP A 475 4.01 27.45 9.99
CA ASP A 475 5.43 27.83 9.88
C ASP A 475 6.34 26.75 10.48
N LEU A 476 5.95 26.20 11.62
CA LEU A 476 6.64 25.05 12.24
C LEU A 476 6.67 23.84 11.28
N ARG A 477 5.57 23.55 10.61
CA ARG A 477 5.52 22.47 9.62
C ARG A 477 6.44 22.70 8.43
N ARG A 478 6.65 23.96 8.01
CA ARG A 478 7.56 24.30 6.91
C ARG A 478 9.03 24.29 7.32
N SER A 479 9.33 24.36 8.62
CA SER A 479 10.70 24.30 9.11
C SER A 479 11.31 22.90 8.94
N PRO A 480 12.66 22.78 8.90
CA PRO A 480 13.32 21.49 8.67
C PRO A 480 12.89 20.42 9.67
N PHE A 481 12.54 19.24 9.14
CA PHE A 481 11.94 18.13 9.89
C PHE A 481 12.67 17.77 11.19
N LYS A 482 14.01 17.68 11.15
CA LYS A 482 14.82 17.24 12.27
C LYS A 482 15.07 18.32 13.34
N SER A 483 14.72 19.57 13.04
CA SER A 483 15.02 20.75 13.92
C SER A 483 13.88 21.77 13.93
N ARG A 484 12.63 21.30 13.85
CA ARG A 484 11.45 22.16 13.83
C ARG A 484 11.41 23.10 15.02
N ARG A 485 11.36 24.40 14.71
CA ARG A 485 11.19 25.48 15.69
C ARG A 485 10.58 26.70 15.03
N VAL A 486 9.87 27.49 15.82
CA VAL A 486 9.28 28.76 15.38
C VAL A 486 9.35 29.77 16.54
N SER A 487 9.80 31.01 16.25
CA SER A 487 9.76 32.10 17.25
C SER A 487 8.33 32.62 17.38
N ILE A 488 7.91 32.86 18.61
CA ILE A 488 6.58 33.43 18.92
C ILE A 488 6.65 34.91 19.31
N ASP A 489 7.82 35.56 19.32
CA ASP A 489 8.00 36.94 19.79
C ASP A 489 7.08 37.93 19.04
N SER A 490 6.89 37.75 17.73
CA SER A 490 6.02 38.63 16.93
C SER A 490 4.55 38.54 17.34
N VAL A 491 4.07 37.37 17.77
CA VAL A 491 2.68 37.13 18.18
C VAL A 491 2.44 37.45 19.65
N LEU A 492 3.50 37.47 20.49
CA LEU A 492 3.41 37.91 21.89
C LEU A 492 3.05 39.42 21.98
N ASN A 493 3.22 40.19 20.95
CA ASN A 493 2.72 41.59 20.89
C ASN A 493 1.17 41.67 20.85
N ASN A 494 0.46 40.56 20.58
CA ASN A 494 -0.98 40.50 20.74
C ASN A 494 -1.33 40.19 22.20
N PRO A 495 -1.93 41.15 22.96
CA PRO A 495 -2.19 40.96 24.38
C PRO A 495 -3.12 39.81 24.72
N LYS A 496 -4.04 39.48 23.80
CA LYS A 496 -5.01 38.38 23.93
C LYS A 496 -4.30 37.04 23.79
N PHE A 497 -3.46 36.90 22.77
CA PHE A 497 -2.67 35.69 22.56
C PHE A 497 -1.71 35.44 23.72
N GLN A 498 -1.08 36.51 24.26
CA GLN A 498 -0.17 36.42 25.38
C GLN A 498 -0.86 35.88 26.65
N LYS A 499 -2.08 36.34 26.96
CA LYS A 499 -2.86 35.86 28.09
C LYS A 499 -3.29 34.40 27.95
N LEU A 500 -3.59 33.98 26.74
CA LEU A 500 -4.06 32.64 26.45
C LEU A 500 -2.92 31.61 26.30
N LEU A 501 -1.69 32.06 26.15
CA LEU A 501 -0.55 31.18 25.90
C LEU A 501 -0.41 29.99 26.90
N PRO A 502 -0.72 30.13 28.21
CA PRO A 502 -0.72 28.98 29.14
C PRO A 502 -1.78 27.91 28.81
N SER A 503 -2.93 28.29 28.21
CA SER A 503 -3.98 27.32 27.88
C SER A 503 -3.62 26.43 26.69
N PHE A 504 -2.57 26.76 25.91
CA PHE A 504 -2.08 25.96 24.81
C PHE A 504 -1.11 24.83 25.25
N ASP A 505 -0.71 24.76 26.52
CA ASP A 505 0.26 23.76 26.97
C ASP A 505 -0.19 22.34 26.68
N ASN A 506 -1.46 22.00 26.93
CA ASN A 506 -2.03 20.68 26.57
C ASN A 506 -2.00 20.39 25.05
N LEU A 507 -2.16 21.44 24.24
CA LEU A 507 -2.08 21.28 22.78
C LEU A 507 -0.63 21.07 22.34
N LEU A 508 0.31 21.81 22.92
CA LEU A 508 1.74 21.62 22.63
C LEU A 508 2.21 20.22 23.05
N ASP A 509 1.79 19.74 24.23
CA ASP A 509 2.08 18.38 24.70
C ASP A 509 1.52 17.32 23.75
N ALA A 510 0.27 17.50 23.29
CA ALA A 510 -0.35 16.58 22.30
C ALA A 510 0.41 16.53 20.96
N LEU A 511 1.17 17.60 20.66
CA LEU A 511 1.99 17.70 19.46
C LEU A 511 3.46 17.33 19.70
N SER A 512 3.84 16.91 20.91
CA SER A 512 5.24 16.74 21.35
C SER A 512 6.09 17.99 21.10
N LEU A 513 5.55 19.14 21.48
CA LEU A 513 6.18 20.46 21.39
C LEU A 513 6.34 21.06 22.78
N GLU A 514 7.31 21.94 22.93
CA GLU A 514 7.57 22.69 24.17
C GLU A 514 7.93 24.16 23.88
N LYS A 515 7.73 25.01 24.89
CA LYS A 515 8.19 26.39 24.85
C LYS A 515 9.58 26.48 25.47
N LYS A 516 10.54 27.07 24.76
CA LYS A 516 11.90 27.32 25.24
C LYS A 516 12.30 28.78 25.02
N VAL A 517 13.12 29.29 25.92
CA VAL A 517 13.81 30.58 25.71
C VAL A 517 15.18 30.25 25.13
N ASN A 518 15.48 30.78 23.95
CA ASN A 518 16.77 30.60 23.30
C ASN A 518 17.87 31.46 23.93
N THR A 519 19.12 31.32 23.50
CA THR A 519 20.31 32.05 23.98
C THR A 519 20.19 33.56 23.83
N ASP A 520 19.34 34.03 22.88
CA ASP A 520 19.10 35.46 22.63
C ASP A 520 17.94 36.03 23.46
N GLY A 521 17.36 35.24 24.36
CA GLY A 521 16.22 35.62 25.19
C GLY A 521 14.86 35.60 24.50
N ARG A 522 14.78 35.03 23.25
CA ARG A 522 13.55 34.91 22.48
C ARG A 522 12.80 33.63 22.85
N VAL A 523 11.48 33.71 22.86
CA VAL A 523 10.62 32.55 23.14
C VAL A 523 10.35 31.82 21.83
N GLU A 524 10.64 30.54 21.83
CA GLU A 524 10.44 29.64 20.69
C GLU A 524 9.56 28.43 21.07
N ILE A 525 8.75 27.97 20.14
CA ILE A 525 8.14 26.63 20.19
C ILE A 525 9.04 25.70 19.41
N CYS A 526 9.47 24.62 20.03
CA CYS A 526 10.36 23.62 19.45
C CYS A 526 9.90 22.19 19.80
N MET A 527 10.48 21.20 19.17
CA MET A 527 10.18 19.79 19.44
C MET A 527 10.64 19.41 20.85
N ALA A 528 9.78 18.65 21.55
CA ALA A 528 10.02 18.10 22.89
C ALA A 528 10.51 16.64 22.89
N GLY A 529 10.55 15.97 21.71
CA GLY A 529 10.88 14.54 21.64
C GLY A 529 11.13 14.05 20.21
N ASN A 530 10.58 12.90 19.87
CA ASN A 530 10.75 12.29 18.57
C ASN A 530 10.09 13.14 17.45
N PRO A 531 10.86 13.61 16.44
CA PRO A 531 10.35 14.43 15.34
C PRO A 531 9.17 13.81 14.57
N VAL A 532 9.13 12.49 14.54
CA VAL A 532 8.09 11.74 13.81
C VAL A 532 6.72 11.92 14.47
N VAL A 533 6.65 11.96 15.80
CA VAL A 533 5.41 12.20 16.55
C VAL A 533 4.83 13.57 16.19
N THR A 534 5.66 14.60 16.18
CA THR A 534 5.27 15.95 15.75
C THR A 534 4.80 15.95 14.28
N SER A 535 5.49 15.22 13.40
CA SER A 535 5.12 15.13 11.96
C SER A 535 3.81 14.41 11.72
N LEU A 536 3.47 13.41 12.55
CA LEU A 536 2.14 12.76 12.54
C LEU A 536 1.03 13.71 13.01
N ALA A 537 1.30 14.48 14.07
CA ALA A 537 0.30 15.30 14.74
C ALA A 537 0.03 16.63 14.01
N LEU A 538 1.04 17.25 13.35
CA LEU A 538 0.90 18.56 12.70
C LEU A 538 -0.20 18.63 11.64
N PRO A 539 -0.34 17.70 10.69
CA PRO A 539 -1.45 17.71 9.73
C PRO A 539 -2.81 17.65 10.43
N VAL A 540 -2.93 16.80 11.47
CA VAL A 540 -4.17 16.60 12.22
C VAL A 540 -4.58 17.87 12.95
N VAL A 541 -3.65 18.55 13.66
CA VAL A 541 -3.98 19.77 14.39
C VAL A 541 -4.32 20.94 13.47
N LEU A 542 -3.66 21.06 12.30
CA LEU A 542 -3.99 22.10 11.33
C LEU A 542 -5.42 21.94 10.79
N ASP A 543 -5.83 20.72 10.53
CA ASP A 543 -7.20 20.41 10.11
C ASP A 543 -8.19 20.62 11.25
N ALA A 544 -7.83 20.19 12.47
CA ALA A 544 -8.65 20.38 13.65
C ALA A 544 -8.90 21.87 13.97
N LEU A 545 -7.89 22.74 13.79
CA LEU A 545 -8.05 24.19 13.94
C LEU A 545 -9.05 24.75 12.93
N ASP A 546 -9.01 24.32 11.67
CA ASP A 546 -10.00 24.74 10.68
C ASP A 546 -11.41 24.28 11.06
N ASP A 547 -11.55 23.04 11.50
CA ASP A 547 -12.83 22.47 11.89
C ASP A 547 -13.42 23.18 13.11
N VAL A 548 -12.60 23.48 14.14
CA VAL A 548 -13.01 24.24 15.32
C VAL A 548 -13.41 25.67 14.96
N VAL A 549 -12.65 26.36 14.10
CA VAL A 549 -13.00 27.70 13.59
C VAL A 549 -14.32 27.68 12.82
N GLN A 550 -14.52 26.69 11.95
CA GLN A 550 -15.79 26.54 11.23
C GLN A 550 -16.96 26.30 12.17
N ASN A 551 -16.78 25.48 13.20
CA ASN A 551 -17.80 25.22 14.22
C ASN A 551 -18.12 26.48 15.02
N LEU A 552 -17.10 27.23 15.49
CA LEU A 552 -17.29 28.51 16.18
C LEU A 552 -18.11 29.50 15.32
N ASN A 553 -17.79 29.57 14.03
CA ASN A 553 -18.53 30.45 13.09
C ASN A 553 -20.00 30.06 12.92
N LYS A 554 -20.34 28.76 13.02
CA LYS A 554 -21.73 28.26 12.93
C LYS A 554 -22.50 28.30 14.25
N CYS A 555 -21.83 28.40 15.41
CA CYS A 555 -22.48 28.40 16.71
C CYS A 555 -23.44 29.58 16.81
N GLU A 556 -24.73 29.31 17.14
CA GLU A 556 -25.73 30.32 17.44
C GLU A 556 -25.53 30.88 18.85
N ASN A 557 -25.28 30.01 19.83
CA ASN A 557 -25.03 30.36 21.23
C ASN A 557 -23.54 30.18 21.56
N TYR A 558 -22.72 31.18 21.22
CA TYR A 558 -21.33 31.20 21.62
C TYR A 558 -21.19 31.06 23.15
N GLY A 559 -20.37 30.15 23.61
CA GLY A 559 -20.26 29.80 25.03
C GLY A 559 -20.98 28.51 25.43
N LYS A 560 -22.12 28.16 24.81
CA LYS A 560 -22.80 26.87 25.04
C LYS A 560 -22.47 25.84 23.98
N ASP A 561 -22.59 26.23 22.70
CA ASP A 561 -22.51 25.29 21.58
C ASP A 561 -21.06 25.09 21.07
N MET A 562 -20.14 25.95 21.52
CA MET A 562 -18.74 25.89 21.07
C MET A 562 -18.00 24.60 21.44
N PHE A 563 -18.49 23.88 22.47
CA PHE A 563 -17.92 22.59 22.88
C PHE A 563 -18.51 21.39 22.15
N SER A 564 -19.61 21.58 21.44
CA SER A 564 -20.36 20.46 20.83
C SER A 564 -19.49 19.64 19.88
N PHE A 565 -18.70 20.29 19.04
CA PHE A 565 -17.86 19.63 18.04
C PHE A 565 -16.65 18.92 18.66
N PRO A 566 -15.81 19.53 19.49
CA PRO A 566 -14.72 18.83 20.18
C PRO A 566 -15.19 17.64 21.02
N LEU A 567 -16.31 17.79 21.75
CA LEU A 567 -16.90 16.70 22.55
C LEU A 567 -17.43 15.56 21.69
N LEU A 568 -18.01 15.86 20.52
CA LEU A 568 -18.40 14.82 19.57
C LEU A 568 -17.17 14.07 19.07
N LYS A 569 -16.09 14.77 18.73
CA LYS A 569 -14.86 14.15 18.26
C LYS A 569 -14.17 13.25 19.31
N SER A 570 -14.36 13.51 20.59
CA SER A 570 -13.85 12.65 21.66
C SER A 570 -14.51 11.25 21.72
N ASN A 571 -15.71 11.12 21.13
CA ASN A 571 -16.46 9.87 21.03
C ASN A 571 -16.22 9.12 19.70
N ARG A 572 -15.22 9.49 18.95
CA ARG A 572 -14.83 8.84 17.69
C ARG A 572 -14.43 7.39 17.92
N LEU A 573 -14.91 6.50 17.08
CA LEU A 573 -14.43 5.11 17.07
C LEU A 573 -12.97 5.05 16.65
N HIS A 574 -12.20 4.29 17.40
CA HIS A 574 -10.78 4.10 17.19
C HIS A 574 -10.51 2.68 16.76
N SER A 575 -9.47 2.50 15.98
CA SER A 575 -8.92 1.21 15.61
C SER A 575 -9.93 0.25 14.99
N GLY A 576 -9.51 -0.43 14.03
CA GLY A 576 -10.31 -1.39 13.33
C GLY A 576 -9.61 -1.84 12.07
N SER A 577 -10.35 -2.47 11.19
CA SER A 577 -9.89 -2.74 9.83
C SER A 577 -10.89 -2.21 8.83
N VAL A 578 -10.40 -1.83 7.66
CA VAL A 578 -11.23 -1.34 6.57
C VAL A 578 -10.94 -2.10 5.29
N ILE A 579 -12.01 -2.37 4.56
CA ILE A 579 -11.95 -2.85 3.17
C ILE A 579 -12.88 -1.99 2.32
N ALA A 580 -12.60 -1.90 1.03
CA ALA A 580 -13.42 -1.16 0.09
C ALA A 580 -13.68 -1.97 -1.18
N SER A 581 -14.65 -1.51 -1.99
CA SER A 581 -14.93 -2.11 -3.30
C SER A 581 -13.71 -2.09 -4.22
N ALA A 582 -12.99 -0.97 -4.25
CA ALA A 582 -11.69 -0.79 -4.89
C ALA A 582 -11.00 0.46 -4.33
N GLU A 583 -9.76 0.69 -4.74
CA GLU A 583 -8.96 1.84 -4.31
C GLU A 583 -7.96 2.27 -5.38
N GLU A 584 -7.62 3.57 -5.43
CA GLU A 584 -6.63 4.13 -6.35
C GLU A 584 -5.25 4.14 -5.70
N LEU A 585 -4.41 3.21 -6.07
CA LEU A 585 -3.05 3.14 -5.54
C LEU A 585 -2.13 4.17 -6.24
N PRO A 586 -1.18 4.75 -5.54
CA PRO A 586 -0.87 4.60 -4.11
C PRO A 586 -1.57 5.65 -3.23
N LEU A 587 -2.30 6.59 -3.79
CA LEU A 587 -2.73 7.81 -3.09
C LEU A 587 -4.20 7.83 -2.67
N GLY A 588 -5.02 6.99 -3.27
CA GLY A 588 -6.46 6.91 -3.00
C GLY A 588 -6.85 5.66 -2.22
N ILE A 589 -6.00 5.20 -1.29
CA ILE A 589 -6.21 3.99 -0.49
C ILE A 589 -7.29 4.20 0.56
N VAL A 590 -8.02 3.15 0.92
CA VAL A 590 -9.18 3.23 1.81
C VAL A 590 -8.83 3.71 3.21
N THR A 591 -7.65 3.37 3.73
CA THR A 591 -7.18 3.86 5.04
C THR A 591 -6.99 5.37 5.08
N SER A 592 -6.80 6.03 3.94
CA SER A 592 -6.69 7.49 3.84
C SER A 592 -7.99 8.23 4.22
N ALA A 593 -9.15 7.58 4.09
CA ALA A 593 -10.40 8.14 4.55
C ALA A 593 -10.56 8.13 6.09
N PHE A 594 -9.65 7.49 6.81
CA PHE A 594 -9.70 7.32 8.27
C PHE A 594 -8.48 7.88 9.01
N ASP A 595 -7.59 8.58 8.33
CA ASP A 595 -6.34 9.08 8.90
C ASP A 595 -6.45 10.45 9.60
N GLY A 596 -7.64 11.05 9.58
CA GLY A 596 -7.93 12.30 10.26
C GLY A 596 -7.33 13.55 9.62
N THR A 597 -6.88 13.48 8.36
CA THR A 597 -6.25 14.61 7.68
C THR A 597 -6.95 14.98 6.35
N ARG A 598 -6.68 16.21 5.86
CA ARG A 598 -7.16 16.71 4.56
C ARG A 598 -6.23 16.41 3.40
N ILE A 599 -5.01 15.94 3.69
CA ILE A 599 -3.97 15.73 2.65
C ILE A 599 -4.12 14.41 1.91
N SER A 600 -5.03 13.56 2.34
CA SER A 600 -5.31 12.23 1.83
C SER A 600 -6.80 12.07 1.52
N LYS A 601 -7.12 11.06 0.72
CA LYS A 601 -8.48 10.68 0.37
C LYS A 601 -8.55 9.21 -0.01
N TRP A 602 -9.73 8.62 0.06
CA TRP A 602 -10.05 7.41 -0.66
C TRP A 602 -10.61 7.75 -2.04
N GLU A 603 -10.23 7.00 -3.05
CA GLU A 603 -10.76 7.13 -4.39
C GLU A 603 -11.04 5.75 -4.98
N GLU A 604 -12.28 5.53 -5.43
CA GLU A 604 -12.71 4.32 -6.10
C GLU A 604 -12.81 4.58 -7.60
N PRO A 605 -11.95 3.93 -8.42
CA PRO A 605 -11.81 4.26 -9.84
C PRO A 605 -13.09 4.10 -10.68
N ASN A 606 -13.98 3.17 -10.29
CA ASN A 606 -15.23 2.86 -11.00
C ASN A 606 -16.48 3.15 -10.15
N GLY A 607 -16.32 3.89 -9.07
CA GLY A 607 -17.34 4.08 -8.02
C GLY A 607 -18.51 5.00 -8.37
N ALA A 608 -18.52 5.65 -9.55
CA ALA A 608 -19.61 6.54 -9.92
C ALA A 608 -20.99 5.84 -10.01
N LYS A 609 -20.99 4.54 -10.30
CA LYS A 609 -22.21 3.69 -10.36
C LYS A 609 -22.45 2.90 -9.06
N GLY A 610 -21.65 3.13 -8.06
CA GLY A 610 -21.74 2.48 -6.77
C GLY A 610 -20.36 2.02 -6.27
N GLY A 611 -20.13 2.17 -4.98
CA GLY A 611 -18.94 1.72 -4.28
C GLY A 611 -19.28 1.50 -2.81
N TRP A 612 -18.41 0.82 -2.08
CA TRP A 612 -18.66 0.57 -0.66
C TRP A 612 -17.37 0.56 0.14
N ILE A 613 -17.48 0.90 1.42
CA ILE A 613 -16.44 0.73 2.45
C ILE A 613 -17.05 -0.06 3.59
N VAL A 614 -16.34 -1.06 4.09
CA VAL A 614 -16.69 -1.79 5.31
C VAL A 614 -15.64 -1.50 6.38
N TYR A 615 -16.07 -1.04 7.53
CA TYR A 615 -15.27 -0.81 8.72
C TYR A 615 -15.63 -1.86 9.76
N ARG A 616 -14.64 -2.62 10.25
CA ARG A 616 -14.77 -3.61 11.34
C ARG A 616 -14.07 -3.07 12.57
N THR A 617 -14.76 -3.06 13.71
CA THR A 617 -14.22 -2.60 14.98
C THR A 617 -13.12 -3.53 15.49
N PHE A 618 -12.22 -2.97 16.31
CA PHE A 618 -11.17 -3.75 16.94
C PHE A 618 -11.74 -4.75 17.95
N ASN A 619 -11.23 -5.99 17.97
CA ASN A 619 -11.70 -7.11 18.81
C ASN A 619 -13.21 -7.42 18.66
N ASN A 620 -13.81 -7.12 17.52
CA ASN A 620 -15.23 -7.34 17.23
C ASN A 620 -16.17 -6.71 18.30
N LYS A 621 -15.73 -5.65 18.97
CA LYS A 621 -16.55 -4.95 19.98
C LYS A 621 -17.72 -4.25 19.31
N SER A 622 -18.94 -4.49 19.79
CA SER A 622 -20.15 -3.81 19.28
C SER A 622 -20.30 -2.41 19.85
N PHE A 623 -20.71 -1.47 19.00
CA PHE A 623 -20.96 -0.08 19.33
C PHE A 623 -22.31 0.37 18.79
N GLU A 624 -22.99 1.25 19.54
CA GLU A 624 -24.16 1.99 19.09
C GLU A 624 -23.70 3.33 18.54
N LEU A 625 -23.86 3.54 17.22
CA LEU A 625 -23.52 4.81 16.60
C LEU A 625 -24.58 5.87 16.89
N VAL A 626 -24.15 7.07 17.23
CA VAL A 626 -25.01 8.26 17.41
C VAL A 626 -24.90 9.24 16.25
N ALA A 627 -23.76 9.25 15.57
CA ALA A 627 -23.52 10.11 14.41
C ALA A 627 -22.39 9.54 13.56
N TYR A 628 -22.29 10.06 12.36
CA TYR A 628 -21.10 9.89 11.50
C TYR A 628 -20.84 11.20 10.74
N GLU A 629 -19.63 11.32 10.24
CA GLU A 629 -19.21 12.50 9.49
C GLU A 629 -18.52 12.11 8.20
N LEU A 630 -18.83 12.83 7.14
CA LEU A 630 -18.14 12.72 5.85
C LEU A 630 -17.53 14.07 5.49
N MET A 631 -16.30 14.03 4.95
CA MET A 631 -15.60 15.21 4.43
C MET A 631 -15.38 15.07 2.94
N SER A 632 -15.70 16.10 2.15
CA SER A 632 -15.35 16.16 0.72
C SER A 632 -13.84 16.19 0.52
N ALA A 633 -13.38 15.59 -0.58
CA ALA A 633 -11.96 15.54 -0.90
C ALA A 633 -11.39 16.89 -1.39
N ASN A 634 -10.12 16.92 -1.73
CA ASN A 634 -9.36 18.11 -2.11
C ASN A 634 -9.69 18.66 -3.50
N ASP A 635 -10.20 17.84 -4.41
CA ASP A 635 -10.39 18.14 -5.83
C ASP A 635 -11.71 17.54 -6.38
N ALA A 636 -11.93 17.63 -7.69
CA ALA A 636 -12.88 16.88 -8.49
C ALA A 636 -14.29 16.75 -7.84
N PRO A 637 -15.05 17.87 -7.65
CA PRO A 637 -16.34 17.85 -6.97
C PRO A 637 -17.41 16.97 -7.64
N GLU A 638 -17.24 16.63 -8.90
CA GLU A 638 -18.11 15.70 -9.63
C GLU A 638 -18.05 14.27 -9.08
N ARG A 639 -16.98 13.91 -8.37
CA ARG A 639 -16.73 12.60 -7.76
C ARG A 639 -17.26 12.47 -6.33
N ASP A 640 -17.76 13.57 -5.73
CA ASP A 640 -18.27 13.55 -4.36
C ASP A 640 -19.50 12.64 -4.26
N PRO A 641 -19.68 11.87 -3.17
CA PRO A 641 -20.87 11.07 -2.95
C PRO A 641 -22.11 11.96 -2.80
N MET A 642 -23.21 11.58 -3.46
CA MET A 642 -24.49 12.27 -3.39
C MET A 642 -25.53 11.44 -2.63
N ASP A 643 -25.57 10.14 -2.90
CA ASP A 643 -26.49 9.21 -2.28
C ASP A 643 -25.73 8.05 -1.63
N TRP A 644 -26.07 7.71 -0.37
CA TRP A 644 -25.48 6.58 0.32
C TRP A 644 -26.36 6.01 1.40
N ILE A 645 -26.02 4.79 1.83
CA ILE A 645 -26.67 4.08 2.92
C ILE A 645 -25.57 3.65 3.90
N LEU A 646 -25.79 3.92 5.19
CA LEU A 646 -24.99 3.38 6.29
C LEU A 646 -25.73 2.19 6.90
N GLU A 647 -25.06 1.05 6.98
CA GLU A 647 -25.60 -0.19 7.49
C GLU A 647 -24.71 -0.74 8.62
N GLY A 648 -25.29 -1.46 9.56
CA GLY A 648 -24.62 -2.15 10.66
C GLY A 648 -24.88 -3.66 10.64
N SER A 649 -23.94 -4.43 11.15
CA SER A 649 -24.02 -5.89 11.29
C SER A 649 -23.32 -6.36 12.58
N ASN A 650 -23.79 -7.51 13.14
CA ASN A 650 -23.19 -8.21 14.26
C ASN A 650 -22.92 -9.70 13.99
N ASP A 651 -23.16 -10.15 12.76
CA ASP A 651 -23.08 -11.54 12.32
C ASP A 651 -22.11 -11.71 11.14
N GLU A 652 -20.90 -11.15 11.28
CA GLU A 652 -19.82 -11.20 10.27
C GLU A 652 -20.22 -10.61 8.90
N GLY A 653 -21.27 -9.77 8.84
CA GLY A 653 -21.76 -9.18 7.60
C GLY A 653 -22.72 -10.06 6.81
N ILE A 654 -23.27 -11.12 7.41
CA ILE A 654 -24.28 -11.99 6.79
C ILE A 654 -25.60 -11.22 6.64
N SER A 655 -26.03 -10.53 7.70
CA SER A 655 -27.20 -9.65 7.64
C SER A 655 -26.83 -8.20 7.93
N TRP A 656 -27.58 -7.27 7.34
CA TRP A 656 -27.33 -5.85 7.45
C TRP A 656 -28.61 -5.09 7.83
N GLN A 657 -28.50 -4.25 8.86
CA GLN A 657 -29.56 -3.32 9.23
C GLN A 657 -29.19 -1.91 8.79
N VAL A 658 -30.12 -1.23 8.13
CA VAL A 658 -29.94 0.18 7.74
C VAL A 658 -29.97 1.06 8.99
N LEU A 659 -28.88 1.79 9.23
CA LEU A 659 -28.74 2.74 10.32
C LEU A 659 -29.12 4.15 9.88
N ASP A 660 -28.74 4.52 8.65
CA ASP A 660 -29.07 5.82 8.06
C ASP A 660 -29.07 5.74 6.53
N LYS A 661 -29.83 6.64 5.90
CA LYS A 661 -29.90 6.79 4.44
C LYS A 661 -29.93 8.24 4.07
N GLN A 662 -29.03 8.66 3.19
CA GLN A 662 -28.95 10.02 2.66
C GLN A 662 -29.15 10.03 1.16
N ASN A 663 -29.90 11.02 0.68
CA ASN A 663 -30.16 11.23 -0.74
C ASN A 663 -29.95 12.70 -1.10
N SER A 664 -29.50 12.96 -2.32
CA SER A 664 -29.33 14.31 -2.89
C SER A 664 -28.47 15.22 -2.03
N GLN A 665 -27.42 14.69 -1.42
CA GLN A 665 -26.49 15.45 -0.62
C GLN A 665 -25.43 16.12 -1.50
N PHE A 666 -25.08 17.37 -1.19
CA PHE A 666 -24.07 18.11 -1.94
C PHE A 666 -23.07 18.77 -1.00
N PHE A 667 -21.80 18.61 -1.32
CA PHE A 667 -20.71 19.37 -0.72
C PHE A 667 -20.51 20.65 -1.55
N LYS A 668 -20.59 21.81 -0.90
CA LYS A 668 -20.45 23.13 -1.56
C LYS A 668 -18.97 23.46 -1.78
N ASP A 669 -18.16 23.14 -0.80
CA ASP A 669 -16.75 23.49 -0.74
C ASP A 669 -15.87 22.23 -0.65
N ARG A 670 -14.58 22.39 -0.97
CA ARG A 670 -13.58 21.33 -0.72
C ARG A 670 -13.27 21.27 0.77
N PHE A 671 -12.95 20.06 1.25
CA PHE A 671 -12.72 19.77 2.67
C PHE A 671 -13.92 20.13 3.57
N GLN A 672 -15.10 20.23 3.00
CA GLN A 672 -16.30 20.47 3.78
C GLN A 672 -16.68 19.22 4.55
N ARG A 673 -16.77 19.35 5.89
CA ARG A 673 -17.29 18.31 6.77
C ARG A 673 -18.78 18.47 6.96
N ARG A 674 -19.51 17.34 6.95
CA ARG A 674 -20.94 17.28 7.25
C ARG A 674 -21.21 16.14 8.20
N THR A 675 -21.79 16.47 9.35
CA THR A 675 -22.18 15.51 10.39
C THR A 675 -23.63 15.09 10.18
N TYR A 676 -23.89 13.81 10.26
CA TYR A 676 -25.20 13.19 10.13
C TYR A 676 -25.55 12.47 11.43
N MET A 677 -26.66 12.89 12.08
CA MET A 677 -27.15 12.27 13.30
C MET A 677 -27.96 11.02 12.95
N ILE A 678 -27.70 9.92 13.66
CA ILE A 678 -28.43 8.68 13.49
C ILE A 678 -29.65 8.70 14.38
N ASN A 679 -30.83 8.71 13.78
CA ASN A 679 -32.12 8.77 14.46
C ASN A 679 -32.86 7.43 14.47
N SER A 680 -32.28 6.38 13.89
CA SER A 680 -32.86 5.03 13.89
C SER A 680 -32.80 4.39 15.29
N ALA A 681 -33.62 3.37 15.49
CA ALA A 681 -33.56 2.58 16.73
C ALA A 681 -32.16 2.02 16.94
N SER A 682 -31.68 2.05 18.19
CA SER A 682 -30.38 1.52 18.59
C SER A 682 -30.15 0.10 18.06
N PHE A 683 -29.09 -0.06 17.26
CA PHE A 683 -28.63 -1.35 16.78
C PHE A 683 -27.12 -1.45 16.97
N PRO A 684 -26.66 -1.97 18.13
CA PRO A 684 -25.24 -2.17 18.34
C PRO A 684 -24.64 -3.07 17.27
N SER A 685 -23.57 -2.61 16.63
CA SER A 685 -22.90 -3.31 15.53
C SER A 685 -21.39 -3.34 15.74
N ASN A 686 -20.74 -4.38 15.27
CA ASN A 686 -19.28 -4.51 15.23
C ASN A 686 -18.71 -4.34 13.82
N ILE A 687 -19.57 -4.31 12.81
CA ILE A 687 -19.21 -4.02 11.41
C ILE A 687 -20.15 -2.95 10.87
N PHE A 688 -19.59 -1.96 10.19
CA PHE A 688 -20.32 -0.84 9.56
C PHE A 688 -19.99 -0.78 8.09
N ARG A 689 -21.00 -0.66 7.23
CA ARG A 689 -20.84 -0.54 5.79
C ARG A 689 -21.42 0.77 5.27
N PHE A 690 -20.60 1.58 4.64
CA PHE A 690 -21.05 2.65 3.74
C PHE A 690 -21.25 2.08 2.35
N ARG A 691 -22.43 2.18 1.83
CA ARG A 691 -22.76 1.82 0.45
C ARG A 691 -23.12 3.07 -0.30
N PHE A 692 -22.19 3.59 -1.09
CA PHE A 692 -22.38 4.77 -1.93
C PHE A 692 -23.14 4.35 -3.18
N VAL A 693 -24.20 5.07 -3.53
CA VAL A 693 -25.14 4.70 -4.60
C VAL A 693 -24.95 5.60 -5.81
N ALA A 694 -24.68 6.88 -5.60
CA ALA A 694 -24.48 7.85 -6.66
C ALA A 694 -23.45 8.91 -6.28
N VAL A 695 -22.77 9.43 -7.30
CA VAL A 695 -21.90 10.61 -7.22
C VAL A 695 -22.62 11.83 -7.77
N LYS A 696 -22.07 13.03 -7.51
CA LYS A 696 -22.66 14.31 -7.88
C LYS A 696 -22.87 14.47 -9.39
N ASP A 697 -21.94 13.99 -10.22
CA ASP A 697 -22.09 14.04 -11.68
C ASP A 697 -21.50 12.78 -12.35
N ILE A 698 -22.35 11.77 -12.50
CA ILE A 698 -22.01 10.50 -13.13
C ILE A 698 -21.65 10.62 -14.63
N GLN A 699 -22.04 11.73 -15.30
CA GLN A 699 -21.72 11.91 -16.72
C GLN A 699 -20.29 12.40 -16.94
N SER A 700 -19.75 13.12 -15.96
CA SER A 700 -18.42 13.71 -16.02
C SER A 700 -17.32 12.78 -15.44
N THR A 701 -17.68 11.73 -14.71
CA THR A 701 -16.72 10.85 -14.06
C THR A 701 -17.19 9.40 -13.94
N SER A 702 -16.22 8.46 -13.97
CA SER A 702 -16.44 7.06 -13.54
C SER A 702 -16.09 6.84 -12.05
N ARG A 703 -15.53 7.83 -11.38
CA ARG A 703 -14.88 7.72 -10.07
C ARG A 703 -15.76 8.20 -8.93
N LEU A 704 -15.50 7.69 -7.74
CA LEU A 704 -16.03 8.16 -6.46
C LEU A 704 -14.86 8.52 -5.55
N GLN A 705 -14.98 9.56 -4.74
CA GLN A 705 -13.96 9.92 -3.74
C GLN A 705 -14.56 10.41 -2.44
N ILE A 706 -13.83 10.27 -1.34
CA ILE A 706 -14.15 10.85 -0.04
C ILE A 706 -12.86 11.24 0.70
N GLY A 707 -12.86 12.42 1.32
CA GLY A 707 -11.69 12.93 2.04
C GLY A 707 -11.53 12.30 3.43
N SER A 708 -12.61 12.19 4.20
CA SER A 708 -12.56 11.58 5.53
C SER A 708 -13.91 10.99 5.93
N ILE A 709 -13.89 9.94 6.73
CA ILE A 709 -15.02 9.29 7.38
C ILE A 709 -14.71 9.18 8.86
N ASP A 710 -15.62 9.69 9.70
CA ASP A 710 -15.57 9.49 11.14
C ASP A 710 -16.88 8.85 11.63
N LEU A 711 -16.78 7.91 12.56
CA LEU A 711 -17.89 7.25 13.21
C LEU A 711 -17.89 7.61 14.70
N TYR A 712 -19.02 7.98 15.25
CA TYR A 712 -19.16 8.40 16.65
C TYR A 712 -20.13 7.48 17.38
N ALA A 713 -19.63 6.85 18.46
CA ALA A 713 -20.41 5.95 19.28
C ALA A 713 -21.03 6.65 20.50
N LYS A 714 -22.06 6.03 21.06
CA LYS A 714 -22.60 6.43 22.36
C LYS A 714 -21.55 6.19 23.43
N THR A 715 -21.34 7.18 24.31
CA THR A 715 -20.49 7.02 25.47
C THR A 715 -21.06 5.91 26.35
N LEU A 716 -20.28 4.87 26.64
CA LEU A 716 -20.63 3.78 27.55
C LEU A 716 -20.69 4.29 29.00
#